data_f21c05a812e21d74ad077dc7a19a19f5
#
_entry.id   f21c05a812e21d74ad077dc7a19a19f5
#
_cell.length_a   1.000
_cell.length_b   1.000
_cell.length_c   1.000
_cell.angle_alpha   90.00
_cell.angle_beta   90.00
_cell.angle_gamma   90.00
#
_symmetry.space_group_name_H-M   'P 1'
#
loop_
_entity.id
_entity.type
_entity.pdbx_description
1 polymer ?
#
loop_
_entity_poly.entity_id
_entity_poly.type
_entity_poly.pdbx_seq_one_letter_code
_entity_poly.pdbx_strand_id
1 'polypeptide(L)'
;MMKFKTRILFLFLLFSSITNSQIKKIGVPFIANYSPKAYKAASENWDVLQDSKGMMFFANHFGIMQFDGVRWAIVTQPENRSMVRSMAIDRKDKIYVGAQGDFGFVIQLPNGQYQYTSLVKLLPKSARNFGDVLHTIIRNGEVIFFSYERLFIYKNNTIKVINAKKAFDDFFEVGKEIYVSDNEKGLLKLKKDALVPVENGQKFVGLQVRKIFQTKNGLLLFTQKNGLFIFDENQIKPFATEVDHLLKQNQISAGIQLSDGYFGIGTRQSGLIVIDSEGHLIQHIDKQMGLQNEYVTNFKIDKEGNLWVTLKGGISLIQISSPLSKIIDSTNSETKIYCSQIYQNKLYIGTDNGLYWLDWEAYKSGKRENVTFQHISGMSENVWNVGVFGDSLLAFEKNGIFEISGNSAKALAKIDGAWQGILIPNHSDLLLVGGYTGLYFLKKINGSWVFQHRIKGFDESSRIMETDQQGNIWIAHGYKGIYKLKFNATFDSVKDIQFYNDKNGFPSSLFLNTFKVDNQILFGTTKGVYRQDLSSKKMIPDPVFKKYLGLENHIRLLKPDHQDNIWYISGENTGKMSRQKNGSFKIEELPFRKLRYIYVPGFENIQTTKGGDVFFGTQEGLIHYSAIKNKKYQTKYKALISEVKCIFPKDSLLFSSRYDVLPNKTGSENDKLSTVLPYSSNALHFSFASLCFEDADATKYEYWLEGFEPTWSDYSLQTEKEYTNLPENEYVFHVRAKNMYDVVSEEAVFHFEILPPWYRTFWAYLFYFALYSIVIYLIVRYQKSVAERQRRQLIENQEKELLRSRAELNEQKLTLEQQNMAIIRENLETTINLKNAKVASNTVNLIHLNEILLSIKDLIGQIDKKNDPNVNFSLLTKINKLIDHELQGDKHWNEFEEIFNQLHDNFMQRLKSTYPELTPRDMRLCAYLRMNFNTKEIAPLLGISVRGVEDTRYRIRKKLQLPSDTNITEFILNF
;
A
#
# COMPACT_ATOMS: atom_id res chain seq x y z
N MET A 1 1.66 -42.90 63.83
CA MET A 1 1.59 -43.16 62.38
C MET A 1 1.25 -41.85 61.66
N MET A 2 2.28 -41.10 61.36
CA MET A 2 2.14 -39.77 60.63
C MET A 2 2.44 -39.99 59.16
N LYS A 3 1.47 -39.70 58.29
CA LYS A 3 1.65 -39.70 56.87
C LYS A 3 2.31 -38.35 56.44
N PHE A 4 3.57 -38.42 56.05
CA PHE A 4 4.27 -37.37 55.35
C PHE A 4 3.65 -37.20 53.94
N LYS A 5 2.99 -36.07 53.68
CA LYS A 5 2.64 -35.65 52.35
C LYS A 5 3.78 -34.83 51.76
N THR A 6 4.57 -35.45 50.91
CA THR A 6 5.56 -34.76 50.09
C THR A 6 4.82 -33.89 49.04
N ARG A 7 4.85 -32.59 49.21
CA ARG A 7 4.45 -31.64 48.18
C ARG A 7 5.64 -31.47 47.22
N ILE A 8 5.54 -32.08 46.05
CA ILE A 8 6.42 -31.77 44.93
C ILE A 8 6.01 -30.42 44.41
N LEU A 9 6.83 -29.43 44.71
CA LEU A 9 6.74 -28.07 44.14
C LEU A 9 7.28 -28.14 42.72
N PHE A 10 6.40 -28.25 41.73
CA PHE A 10 6.77 -28.03 40.32
C PHE A 10 7.11 -26.55 40.15
N LEU A 11 8.39 -26.24 40.23
CA LEU A 11 8.95 -24.98 39.81
C LEU A 11 8.84 -24.95 38.27
N PHE A 12 7.78 -24.38 37.75
CA PHE A 12 7.74 -23.93 36.34
C PHE A 12 8.76 -22.80 36.21
N LEU A 13 10.00 -23.20 35.91
CA LEU A 13 10.93 -22.28 35.26
C LEU A 13 10.32 -21.86 33.95
N LEU A 14 9.66 -20.73 33.95
CA LEU A 14 9.40 -19.92 32.74
C LEU A 14 10.79 -19.53 32.18
N PHE A 15 11.39 -20.45 31.44
CA PHE A 15 12.32 -20.07 30.41
C PHE A 15 11.52 -19.21 29.45
N SER A 16 11.59 -17.88 29.65
CA SER A 16 11.39 -16.98 28.55
C SER A 16 12.44 -17.41 27.52
N SER A 17 12.03 -18.25 26.56
CA SER A 17 12.78 -18.46 25.34
C SER A 17 12.93 -17.11 24.71
N ILE A 18 14.07 -16.47 24.94
CA ILE A 18 14.53 -15.34 24.16
C ILE A 18 14.55 -15.89 22.73
N THR A 19 13.59 -15.45 21.96
CA THR A 19 13.39 -15.90 20.58
C THR A 19 14.50 -15.28 19.75
N ASN A 20 15.60 -16.01 19.55
CA ASN A 20 16.70 -15.60 18.71
C ASN A 20 16.20 -15.49 17.28
N SER A 21 16.03 -14.27 16.79
CA SER A 21 15.79 -14.00 15.38
C SER A 21 17.11 -14.20 14.65
N GLN A 22 17.22 -15.27 13.88
CA GLN A 22 18.39 -15.54 13.07
C GLN A 22 18.47 -14.52 11.93
N ILE A 23 19.61 -13.82 11.81
CA ILE A 23 19.86 -12.91 10.69
C ILE A 23 20.27 -13.74 9.47
N LYS A 24 19.68 -13.42 8.32
CA LYS A 24 19.91 -14.15 7.08
C LYS A 24 21.27 -13.78 6.46
N LYS A 25 22.08 -14.79 6.16
CA LYS A 25 23.40 -14.61 5.53
C LYS A 25 23.30 -14.41 4.00
N ILE A 26 22.33 -15.03 3.36
CA ILE A 26 22.19 -15.05 1.89
C ILE A 26 21.28 -13.93 1.42
N GLY A 27 21.70 -13.21 0.38
CA GLY A 27 20.94 -12.12 -0.22
C GLY A 27 20.93 -10.84 0.62
N VAL A 28 20.41 -9.77 0.08
CA VAL A 28 20.28 -8.47 0.73
C VAL A 28 18.86 -8.34 1.29
N PRO A 29 18.66 -7.95 2.55
CA PRO A 29 17.33 -7.67 3.10
C PRO A 29 16.62 -6.59 2.29
N PHE A 30 15.29 -6.55 2.35
CA PHE A 30 14.54 -5.43 1.79
C PHE A 30 14.86 -4.15 2.54
N ILE A 31 15.08 -3.07 1.81
CA ILE A 31 15.47 -1.76 2.33
C ILE A 31 14.48 -0.72 1.81
N ALA A 32 13.88 0.04 2.72
CA ALA A 32 13.14 1.25 2.37
C ALA A 32 13.99 2.48 2.72
N ASN A 33 14.16 3.37 1.76
CA ASN A 33 14.99 4.55 1.87
C ASN A 33 14.17 5.83 1.94
N TYR A 34 14.49 6.69 2.90
CA TYR A 34 13.87 7.98 3.07
C TYR A 34 14.93 9.08 2.85
N SER A 35 14.84 9.73 1.70
CA SER A 35 15.75 10.81 1.34
C SER A 35 15.39 12.12 2.06
N PRO A 36 16.30 13.10 2.17
CA PRO A 36 16.00 14.43 2.69
C PRO A 36 14.80 15.10 2.01
N LYS A 37 14.61 14.81 0.72
CA LYS A 37 13.45 15.31 -0.05
C LYS A 37 12.14 14.69 0.44
N ALA A 38 12.14 13.42 0.82
CA ALA A 38 10.96 12.73 1.30
C ALA A 38 10.50 13.26 2.67
N TYR A 39 11.43 13.47 3.61
CA TYR A 39 11.09 13.97 4.94
C TYR A 39 11.19 15.51 5.09
N LYS A 40 11.59 16.25 4.02
CA LYS A 40 11.61 17.71 3.94
C LYS A 40 12.41 18.39 5.08
N ALA A 41 13.54 17.79 5.48
CA ALA A 41 14.42 18.29 6.54
C ALA A 41 15.90 18.18 6.13
N ALA A 42 16.81 18.49 7.06
CA ALA A 42 18.25 18.40 6.79
C ALA A 42 18.68 16.95 6.51
N SER A 43 19.75 16.81 5.73
CA SER A 43 20.28 15.48 5.34
C SER A 43 20.82 14.67 6.52
N GLU A 44 21.31 15.31 7.54
CA GLU A 44 22.00 14.68 8.66
C GLU A 44 21.03 14.27 9.75
N ASN A 45 21.00 12.97 10.05
CA ASN A 45 20.20 12.38 11.12
C ASN A 45 21.16 11.68 12.11
N TRP A 46 21.04 11.98 13.40
CA TRP A 46 22.04 11.59 14.38
C TRP A 46 21.56 10.48 15.32
N ASP A 47 20.28 10.46 15.63
CA ASP A 47 19.70 9.49 16.56
C ASP A 47 18.27 9.12 16.16
N VAL A 48 17.78 7.98 16.68
CA VAL A 48 16.44 7.48 16.40
C VAL A 48 15.88 6.75 17.62
N LEU A 49 14.62 7.01 17.94
CA LEU A 49 13.91 6.31 19.00
C LEU A 49 12.47 5.98 18.58
N GLN A 50 11.86 5.06 19.29
CA GLN A 50 10.45 4.69 19.14
C GLN A 50 9.76 4.84 20.49
N ASP A 51 8.58 5.47 20.53
CA ASP A 51 7.79 5.62 21.74
C ASP A 51 7.00 4.34 22.10
N SER A 52 6.27 4.39 23.23
CA SER A 52 5.47 3.25 23.69
C SER A 52 4.33 2.89 22.73
N LYS A 53 3.85 3.82 21.92
CA LYS A 53 2.78 3.63 20.94
C LYS A 53 3.30 3.04 19.63
N GLY A 54 4.59 3.20 19.32
CA GLY A 54 5.24 2.74 18.09
C GLY A 54 5.66 3.87 17.16
N MET A 55 5.43 5.13 17.52
CA MET A 55 5.81 6.30 16.73
C MET A 55 7.33 6.44 16.67
N MET A 56 7.88 6.75 15.49
CA MET A 56 9.31 6.96 15.30
C MET A 56 9.68 8.42 15.41
N PHE A 57 10.78 8.69 16.13
CA PHE A 57 11.37 10.02 16.25
C PHE A 57 12.84 10.01 15.83
N PHE A 58 13.27 11.06 15.16
CA PHE A 58 14.63 11.19 14.63
C PHE A 58 15.24 12.53 15.04
N ALA A 59 16.47 12.49 15.55
CA ALA A 59 17.26 13.67 15.81
C ALA A 59 17.86 14.18 14.50
N ASN A 60 17.42 15.35 14.06
CA ASN A 60 17.83 15.97 12.80
C ASN A 60 18.46 17.35 13.06
N HIS A 61 19.20 17.84 12.09
CA HIS A 61 19.80 19.17 12.18
C HIS A 61 18.75 20.29 12.38
N PHE A 62 17.53 20.14 11.86
CA PHE A 62 16.45 21.12 12.01
C PHE A 62 15.56 20.88 13.23
N GLY A 63 15.85 19.89 14.06
CA GLY A 63 15.06 19.60 15.24
C GLY A 63 14.70 18.12 15.36
N ILE A 64 13.59 17.84 16.02
CA ILE A 64 13.07 16.47 16.16
C ILE A 64 12.06 16.23 15.04
N MET A 65 12.31 15.22 14.23
CA MET A 65 11.36 14.73 13.26
C MET A 65 10.56 13.57 13.82
N GLN A 66 9.31 13.45 13.40
CA GLN A 66 8.40 12.36 13.70
C GLN A 66 7.95 11.68 12.41
N PHE A 67 7.79 10.35 12.44
CA PHE A 67 7.27 9.57 11.33
C PHE A 67 6.17 8.61 11.82
N ASP A 68 4.98 8.71 11.22
CA ASP A 68 3.79 7.94 11.58
C ASP A 68 3.55 6.72 10.66
N GLY A 69 4.48 6.42 9.75
CA GLY A 69 4.34 5.39 8.72
C GLY A 69 3.92 5.95 7.35
N VAL A 70 3.31 7.14 7.30
CA VAL A 70 2.86 7.81 6.08
C VAL A 70 3.51 9.17 5.92
N ARG A 71 3.57 9.96 7.01
CA ARG A 71 3.98 11.37 6.98
C ARG A 71 5.14 11.66 7.89
N TRP A 72 6.01 12.54 7.42
CA TRP A 72 7.11 13.12 8.17
C TRP A 72 6.76 14.53 8.65
N ALA A 73 7.15 14.89 9.87
CA ALA A 73 7.01 16.24 10.37
C ALA A 73 8.15 16.61 11.33
N ILE A 74 8.60 17.85 11.31
CA ILE A 74 9.42 18.43 12.38
C ILE A 74 8.46 18.89 13.47
N VAL A 75 8.53 18.27 14.65
CA VAL A 75 7.57 18.52 15.72
C VAL A 75 8.03 19.60 16.70
N THR A 76 9.33 19.73 16.90
CA THR A 76 9.92 20.80 17.73
C THR A 76 11.42 20.93 17.49
N GLN A 77 11.99 22.03 17.97
CA GLN A 77 13.43 22.31 17.92
C GLN A 77 13.91 22.93 19.24
N PRO A 78 15.21 22.84 19.57
CA PRO A 78 15.79 23.53 20.73
C PRO A 78 15.56 25.05 20.70
N GLU A 79 15.55 25.69 21.88
CA GLU A 79 15.31 27.12 21.99
C GLU A 79 16.37 27.95 21.21
N ASN A 80 17.61 27.47 21.17
CA ASN A 80 18.71 28.10 20.44
C ASN A 80 18.76 27.76 18.95
N ARG A 81 17.75 27.00 18.46
CA ARG A 81 17.62 26.49 17.07
C ARG A 81 18.83 25.69 16.59
N SER A 82 19.57 25.08 17.51
CA SER A 82 20.70 24.22 17.19
C SER A 82 20.25 22.81 16.77
N MET A 83 21.18 22.07 16.18
CA MET A 83 20.96 20.69 15.78
C MET A 83 20.73 19.77 16.98
N VAL A 84 19.79 18.84 16.84
CA VAL A 84 19.57 17.76 17.80
C VAL A 84 20.53 16.63 17.52
N ARG A 85 21.25 16.18 18.55
CA ARG A 85 22.31 15.16 18.44
C ARG A 85 21.95 13.82 19.07
N SER A 86 21.19 13.86 20.15
CA SER A 86 20.81 12.65 20.89
C SER A 86 19.44 12.79 21.53
N MET A 87 18.77 11.65 21.71
CA MET A 87 17.46 11.61 22.35
C MET A 87 17.33 10.38 23.25
N ALA A 88 16.55 10.51 24.31
CA ALA A 88 16.13 9.39 25.15
C ALA A 88 14.67 9.56 25.54
N ILE A 89 13.96 8.45 25.70
CA ILE A 89 12.53 8.46 26.04
C ILE A 89 12.31 7.69 27.34
N ASP A 90 11.53 8.25 28.27
CA ASP A 90 11.19 7.58 29.50
C ASP A 90 9.94 6.68 29.36
N ARG A 91 9.59 5.96 30.44
CA ARG A 91 8.42 5.07 30.45
C ARG A 91 7.07 5.79 30.32
N LYS A 92 7.06 7.12 30.41
CA LYS A 92 5.87 7.99 30.23
C LYS A 92 5.90 8.73 28.89
N ASP A 93 6.73 8.25 27.96
CA ASP A 93 6.94 8.83 26.63
C ASP A 93 7.47 10.28 26.63
N LYS A 94 8.06 10.75 27.76
CA LYS A 94 8.74 12.04 27.80
C LYS A 94 10.09 11.92 27.11
N ILE A 95 10.31 12.73 26.09
CA ILE A 95 11.55 12.74 25.30
C ILE A 95 12.54 13.75 25.89
N TYR A 96 13.71 13.28 26.26
CA TYR A 96 14.85 14.11 26.63
C TYR A 96 15.78 14.26 25.44
N VAL A 97 16.35 15.44 25.27
CA VAL A 97 17.02 15.90 24.06
C VAL A 97 18.36 16.50 24.38
N GLY A 98 19.38 16.03 23.70
CA GLY A 98 20.71 16.65 23.67
C GLY A 98 20.91 17.31 22.30
N ALA A 99 21.37 18.59 22.36
CA ALA A 99 21.59 19.41 21.19
C ALA A 99 22.96 20.12 21.28
N GLN A 100 23.30 20.89 20.25
CA GLN A 100 24.53 21.70 20.28
C GLN A 100 24.35 22.89 21.20
N GLY A 101 25.13 22.93 22.28
CA GLY A 101 25.10 24.01 23.29
C GLY A 101 23.77 24.09 24.08
N ASP A 102 22.90 23.07 23.97
CA ASP A 102 21.64 23.00 24.69
C ASP A 102 21.29 21.54 25.02
N PHE A 103 20.49 21.33 26.04
CA PHE A 103 19.83 20.09 26.36
C PHE A 103 18.59 20.37 27.20
N GLY A 104 17.61 19.45 27.06
CA GLY A 104 16.33 19.65 27.71
C GLY A 104 15.41 18.48 27.56
N PHE A 105 14.14 18.76 27.57
CA PHE A 105 13.11 17.78 27.33
C PHE A 105 11.97 18.39 26.53
N VAL A 106 11.22 17.52 25.90
CA VAL A 106 10.02 17.87 25.16
C VAL A 106 8.81 17.57 26.02
N ILE A 107 7.93 18.54 26.16
CA ILE A 107 6.60 18.38 26.75
C ILE A 107 5.54 18.51 25.68
N GLN A 108 4.49 17.74 25.85
CA GLN A 108 3.31 17.87 25.02
C GLN A 108 2.34 18.86 25.69
N LEU A 109 1.95 19.90 24.96
CA LEU A 109 0.98 20.89 25.43
C LEU A 109 -0.44 20.34 25.33
N PRO A 110 -1.43 20.93 26.07
CA PRO A 110 -2.82 20.50 25.98
C PRO A 110 -3.44 20.58 24.58
N ASN A 111 -2.93 21.49 23.73
CA ASN A 111 -3.33 21.56 22.31
C ASN A 111 -2.60 20.52 21.44
N GLY A 112 -1.76 19.69 22.10
CA GLY A 112 -1.02 18.62 21.47
C GLY A 112 0.30 19.01 20.83
N GLN A 113 0.65 20.25 20.72
CA GLN A 113 1.93 20.69 20.19
C GLN A 113 3.08 20.27 21.12
N TYR A 114 4.19 19.83 20.53
CA TYR A 114 5.41 19.57 21.28
C TYR A 114 6.16 20.87 21.53
N GLN A 115 6.50 21.11 22.79
CA GLN A 115 7.31 22.25 23.20
C GLN A 115 8.60 21.76 23.82
N TYR A 116 9.71 22.26 23.32
CA TYR A 116 11.02 22.04 23.93
C TYR A 116 11.18 22.95 25.16
N THR A 117 11.75 22.38 26.20
CA THR A 117 12.10 23.12 27.44
C THR A 117 13.58 22.91 27.73
N SER A 118 14.37 23.99 27.65
CA SER A 118 15.81 23.96 27.94
C SER A 118 16.06 23.80 29.43
N LEU A 119 16.99 22.90 29.78
CA LEU A 119 17.51 22.72 31.15
C LEU A 119 18.77 23.51 31.41
N VAL A 120 19.36 24.13 30.41
CA VAL A 120 20.62 24.91 30.52
C VAL A 120 20.48 26.08 31.50
N LYS A 121 19.27 26.62 31.65
CA LYS A 121 18.95 27.69 32.63
C LYS A 121 19.21 27.25 34.07
N LEU A 122 19.17 25.98 34.40
CA LEU A 122 19.45 25.40 35.73
C LEU A 122 20.94 25.28 36.01
N LEU A 123 21.81 25.43 34.99
CA LEU A 123 23.25 25.35 35.18
C LEU A 123 23.82 26.62 35.75
N PRO A 124 24.89 26.53 36.60
CA PRO A 124 25.71 27.66 36.96
C PRO A 124 26.33 28.29 35.71
N LYS A 125 26.52 29.62 35.71
CA LYS A 125 27.03 30.35 34.53
C LYS A 125 28.32 29.77 33.97
N SER A 126 29.22 29.28 34.81
CA SER A 126 30.51 28.67 34.42
C SER A 126 30.34 27.33 33.67
N ALA A 127 29.20 26.66 33.77
CA ALA A 127 28.95 25.41 33.14
C ALA A 127 28.10 25.51 31.86
N ARG A 128 27.64 26.71 31.45
CA ARG A 128 26.72 26.88 30.30
C ARG A 128 27.42 26.90 28.95
N ASN A 129 28.74 27.03 28.90
CA ASN A 129 29.50 26.94 27.66
C ASN A 129 30.02 25.52 27.48
N PHE A 130 29.40 24.76 26.52
CA PHE A 130 29.75 23.39 26.14
C PHE A 130 29.35 23.17 24.68
N GLY A 131 29.91 22.14 24.08
CA GLY A 131 29.65 21.77 22.68
C GLY A 131 28.40 20.90 22.48
N ASP A 132 28.51 19.91 21.60
CA ASP A 132 27.43 18.98 21.26
C ASP A 132 27.13 18.02 22.41
N VAL A 133 25.86 17.81 22.72
CA VAL A 133 25.41 16.74 23.64
C VAL A 133 25.17 15.47 22.85
N LEU A 134 26.18 14.62 22.79
CA LEU A 134 26.28 13.50 21.88
C LEU A 134 25.45 12.28 22.32
N HIS A 135 25.25 12.11 23.61
CA HIS A 135 24.45 11.04 24.18
C HIS A 135 23.52 11.56 25.26
N THR A 136 22.31 11.02 25.25
CA THR A 136 21.28 11.23 26.28
C THR A 136 20.76 9.89 26.70
N ILE A 137 20.86 9.54 27.99
CA ILE A 137 20.33 8.29 28.52
C ILE A 137 19.49 8.51 29.77
N ILE A 138 18.59 7.58 30.04
CA ILE A 138 17.72 7.59 31.22
C ILE A 138 17.98 6.34 32.05
N ARG A 139 18.37 6.55 33.29
CA ARG A 139 18.68 5.45 34.20
C ARG A 139 18.24 5.76 35.63
N ASN A 140 17.54 4.83 36.27
CA ASN A 140 17.09 4.93 37.65
C ASN A 140 16.41 6.28 38.02
N GLY A 141 15.66 6.86 37.07
CA GLY A 141 15.01 8.16 37.25
C GLY A 141 15.94 9.36 37.12
N GLU A 142 17.17 9.15 36.69
CA GLU A 142 18.14 10.19 36.32
C GLU A 142 18.28 10.25 34.81
N VAL A 143 18.50 11.47 34.29
CA VAL A 143 18.83 11.69 32.86
C VAL A 143 20.24 12.18 32.79
N ILE A 144 21.07 11.53 32.01
CA ILE A 144 22.46 11.84 31.82
C ILE A 144 22.65 12.37 30.41
N PHE A 145 23.16 13.59 30.31
CA PHE A 145 23.55 14.23 29.06
C PHE A 145 25.08 14.29 28.99
N PHE A 146 25.62 13.80 27.89
CA PHE A 146 27.05 13.70 27.67
C PHE A 146 27.52 14.68 26.58
N SER A 147 28.51 15.51 26.92
CA SER A 147 29.33 16.23 25.96
C SER A 147 30.82 15.89 26.16
N TYR A 148 31.66 16.25 25.20
CA TYR A 148 33.10 16.02 25.34
C TYR A 148 33.71 16.69 26.56
N GLU A 149 33.16 17.82 26.98
CA GLU A 149 33.68 18.62 28.09
C GLU A 149 33.09 18.18 29.43
N ARG A 150 31.84 17.64 29.44
CA ARG A 150 31.07 17.47 30.67
C ARG A 150 30.04 16.36 30.59
N LEU A 151 29.76 15.81 31.78
CA LEU A 151 28.57 15.02 32.07
C LEU A 151 27.59 15.86 32.89
N PHE A 152 26.33 15.93 32.44
CA PHE A 152 25.24 16.57 33.17
C PHE A 152 24.26 15.50 33.66
N ILE A 153 24.09 15.37 34.98
CA ILE A 153 23.17 14.41 35.58
C ILE A 153 21.98 15.17 36.12
N TYR A 154 20.83 15.04 35.44
CA TYR A 154 19.59 15.71 35.80
C TYR A 154 18.71 14.81 36.66
N LYS A 155 18.29 15.26 37.82
CA LYS A 155 17.35 14.59 38.71
C LYS A 155 16.58 15.61 39.53
N ASN A 156 15.27 15.42 39.71
CA ASN A 156 14.44 16.25 40.58
C ASN A 156 14.67 17.77 40.42
N ASN A 157 14.70 18.22 39.15
CA ASN A 157 14.93 19.66 38.81
C ASN A 157 16.29 20.21 39.22
N THR A 158 17.27 19.39 39.49
CA THR A 158 18.66 19.77 39.78
C THR A 158 19.61 19.12 38.80
N ILE A 159 20.75 19.75 38.52
CA ILE A 159 21.76 19.21 37.61
C ILE A 159 23.10 19.17 38.34
N LYS A 160 23.67 17.97 38.39
CA LYS A 160 25.05 17.75 38.79
C LYS A 160 25.96 17.79 37.58
N VAL A 161 27.06 18.46 37.63
CA VAL A 161 28.07 18.62 36.58
C VAL A 161 29.35 17.89 36.95
N ILE A 162 29.81 17.00 36.07
CA ILE A 162 31.12 16.36 36.17
C ILE A 162 31.95 16.82 34.98
N ASN A 163 33.04 17.58 35.24
CA ASN A 163 33.91 18.09 34.18
C ASN A 163 34.97 17.05 33.80
N ALA A 164 35.26 16.95 32.50
CA ALA A 164 36.48 16.29 32.03
C ALA A 164 37.71 17.12 32.44
N LYS A 165 38.84 16.48 32.64
CA LYS A 165 40.10 17.19 32.88
C LYS A 165 40.61 17.88 31.60
N LYS A 166 40.58 17.17 30.47
CA LYS A 166 40.77 17.71 29.12
C LYS A 166 39.52 17.50 28.25
N ALA A 167 39.23 16.26 27.92
CA ALA A 167 38.04 15.86 27.20
C ALA A 167 37.71 14.41 27.47
N PHE A 168 36.45 14.07 27.51
CA PHE A 168 35.95 12.71 27.34
C PHE A 168 35.96 12.35 25.86
N ASP A 169 36.12 11.06 25.54
CA ASP A 169 36.02 10.58 24.15
C ASP A 169 34.59 10.17 23.79
N ASP A 170 34.00 9.37 24.67
CA ASP A 170 32.68 8.79 24.40
C ASP A 170 32.06 8.20 25.68
N PHE A 171 30.81 7.75 25.58
CA PHE A 171 29.96 7.36 26.69
C PHE A 171 29.14 6.12 26.35
N PHE A 172 29.10 5.13 27.26
CA PHE A 172 28.50 3.83 26.99
C PHE A 172 27.62 3.36 28.13
N GLU A 173 26.42 2.94 27.83
CA GLU A 173 25.58 2.13 28.70
C GLU A 173 25.79 0.64 28.35
N VAL A 174 26.23 -0.16 29.30
CA VAL A 174 26.49 -1.60 29.14
C VAL A 174 25.80 -2.36 30.27
N GLY A 175 24.67 -2.95 29.97
CA GLY A 175 23.81 -3.58 30.97
C GLY A 175 23.33 -2.58 32.03
N LYS A 176 23.77 -2.78 33.28
CA LYS A 176 23.45 -1.89 34.40
C LYS A 176 24.56 -0.88 34.70
N GLU A 177 25.60 -0.83 33.91
CA GLU A 177 26.77 0.00 34.16
C GLU A 177 26.95 1.07 33.13
N ILE A 178 27.56 2.20 33.56
CA ILE A 178 27.89 3.31 32.67
C ILE A 178 29.41 3.45 32.62
N TYR A 179 29.93 3.48 31.43
CA TYR A 179 31.35 3.68 31.17
C TYR A 179 31.55 4.99 30.43
N VAL A 180 32.67 5.66 30.72
CA VAL A 180 33.10 6.89 30.05
C VAL A 180 34.55 6.68 29.61
N SER A 181 34.80 6.89 28.32
CA SER A 181 36.14 6.93 27.79
C SER A 181 36.73 8.34 27.99
N ASP A 182 37.86 8.43 28.67
CA ASP A 182 38.55 9.67 28.94
C ASP A 182 39.90 9.68 28.22
N ASN A 183 40.24 10.79 27.56
CA ASN A 183 41.42 10.93 26.75
C ASN A 183 42.76 10.74 27.51
N GLU A 184 42.77 10.95 28.82
CA GLU A 184 43.97 10.84 29.64
C GLU A 184 43.95 9.61 30.55
N LYS A 185 42.76 9.24 31.05
CA LYS A 185 42.61 8.19 32.06
C LYS A 185 42.17 6.86 31.50
N GLY A 186 41.74 6.86 30.24
CA GLY A 186 41.17 5.67 29.57
C GLY A 186 39.74 5.40 30.02
N LEU A 187 39.40 4.16 30.32
CA LEU A 187 38.02 3.77 30.66
C LEU A 187 37.71 4.03 32.13
N LEU A 188 36.67 4.82 32.35
CA LEU A 188 36.12 5.13 33.67
C LEU A 188 34.73 4.51 33.80
N LYS A 189 34.31 4.25 35.01
CA LYS A 189 32.96 3.80 35.34
C LYS A 189 32.25 4.81 36.24
N LEU A 190 31.03 5.12 35.93
CA LEU A 190 30.23 6.02 36.78
C LEU A 190 29.68 5.20 37.97
N LYS A 191 30.20 5.47 39.15
CA LYS A 191 29.71 4.87 40.41
C LYS A 191 29.07 5.97 41.27
N LYS A 192 27.79 5.81 41.59
CA LYS A 192 26.96 6.86 42.19
C LYS A 192 27.13 8.17 41.39
N ASP A 193 27.84 9.12 41.88
CA ASP A 193 28.01 10.42 41.26
C ASP A 193 29.48 10.78 40.95
N ALA A 194 30.32 9.80 40.82
CA ALA A 194 31.76 10.00 40.54
C ALA A 194 32.27 9.04 39.47
N LEU A 195 33.19 9.52 38.64
CA LEU A 195 33.90 8.70 37.68
C LEU A 195 35.06 8.00 38.36
N VAL A 196 35.05 6.67 38.42
CA VAL A 196 36.07 5.86 39.04
C VAL A 196 36.83 5.09 37.96
N PRO A 197 38.16 5.02 37.96
CA PRO A 197 38.89 4.24 36.97
C PRO A 197 38.51 2.78 37.02
N VAL A 198 38.37 2.19 35.81
CA VAL A 198 38.23 0.74 35.63
C VAL A 198 39.62 0.14 35.79
N GLU A 199 39.73 -1.02 36.45
CA GLU A 199 40.97 -1.75 36.54
C GLU A 199 41.53 -2.03 35.14
N ASN A 200 42.82 -1.74 34.91
CA ASN A 200 43.44 -1.77 33.58
C ASN A 200 42.80 -0.82 32.50
N GLY A 201 41.92 0.09 32.95
CA GLY A 201 41.19 1.03 32.02
C GLY A 201 42.14 2.00 31.27
N GLN A 202 43.33 2.26 31.78
CA GLN A 202 44.35 3.11 31.10
C GLN A 202 44.78 2.57 29.74
N LYS A 203 44.63 1.24 29.48
CA LYS A 203 44.89 0.61 28.17
C LYS A 203 43.96 1.12 27.04
N PHE A 204 42.88 1.80 27.40
CA PHE A 204 41.93 2.37 26.43
C PHE A 204 42.36 3.80 25.95
N VAL A 205 43.36 4.38 26.55
CA VAL A 205 43.86 5.70 26.10
C VAL A 205 44.28 5.60 24.63
N GLY A 206 43.73 6.49 23.79
CA GLY A 206 44.04 6.59 22.37
C GLY A 206 43.29 5.58 21.45
N LEU A 207 42.48 4.65 21.99
CA LEU A 207 41.76 3.68 21.20
C LEU A 207 40.50 4.25 20.48
N GLN A 208 40.00 5.41 20.91
CA GLN A 208 38.79 6.04 20.37
C GLN A 208 37.63 5.01 20.26
N VAL A 209 37.23 4.47 21.40
CA VAL A 209 36.12 3.52 21.49
C VAL A 209 34.83 4.20 21.05
N ARG A 210 34.03 3.54 20.20
CA ARG A 210 32.75 4.03 19.67
C ARG A 210 31.53 3.31 20.22
N LYS A 211 31.70 2.04 20.63
CA LYS A 211 30.65 1.25 21.27
C LYS A 211 31.22 0.13 22.13
N ILE A 212 30.51 -0.23 23.17
CA ILE A 212 30.87 -1.35 24.05
C ILE A 212 29.65 -2.25 24.23
N PHE A 213 29.83 -3.55 24.11
CA PHE A 213 28.81 -4.55 24.37
C PHE A 213 29.27 -5.58 25.43
N GLN A 214 28.34 -6.03 26.25
CA GLN A 214 28.61 -7.13 27.14
C GLN A 214 28.48 -8.45 26.36
N THR A 215 29.53 -9.27 26.43
CA THR A 215 29.52 -10.63 25.87
C THR A 215 29.85 -11.64 26.98
N LYS A 216 29.78 -12.94 26.66
CA LYS A 216 30.19 -14.00 27.58
C LYS A 216 31.69 -13.97 27.90
N ASN A 217 32.50 -13.43 27.00
CA ASN A 217 33.95 -13.40 27.08
C ASN A 217 34.49 -12.05 27.59
N GLY A 218 33.63 -11.15 28.10
CA GLY A 218 34.02 -9.81 28.55
C GLY A 218 33.33 -8.71 27.72
N LEU A 219 33.91 -7.52 27.75
CA LEU A 219 33.43 -6.39 27.00
C LEU A 219 33.98 -6.41 25.57
N LEU A 220 33.10 -6.45 24.59
CA LEU A 220 33.46 -6.29 23.18
C LEU A 220 33.42 -4.79 22.82
N LEU A 221 34.57 -4.30 22.36
CA LEU A 221 34.80 -2.89 22.06
C LEU A 221 34.92 -2.65 20.57
N PHE A 222 34.18 -1.68 20.09
CA PHE A 222 34.29 -1.16 18.74
C PHE A 222 35.12 0.11 18.77
N THR A 223 36.28 0.11 18.12
CA THR A 223 37.15 1.28 18.05
C THR A 223 37.03 1.95 16.69
N GLN A 224 37.23 3.26 16.62
CA GLN A 224 37.06 3.99 15.37
C GLN A 224 37.94 3.51 14.23
N LYS A 225 39.24 3.25 14.52
CA LYS A 225 40.27 2.93 13.50
C LYS A 225 41.05 1.65 13.73
N ASN A 226 40.94 1.05 14.92
CA ASN A 226 41.82 -0.05 15.32
C ASN A 226 41.14 -1.42 15.21
N GLY A 227 39.87 -1.48 14.76
CA GLY A 227 39.09 -2.71 14.70
C GLY A 227 38.40 -3.02 16.03
N LEU A 228 38.22 -4.29 16.33
CA LEU A 228 37.46 -4.75 17.48
C LEU A 228 38.40 -5.39 18.52
N PHE A 229 38.01 -5.27 19.79
CA PHE A 229 38.76 -5.82 20.91
C PHE A 229 37.81 -6.49 21.91
N ILE A 230 38.31 -7.48 22.64
CA ILE A 230 37.72 -8.04 23.87
C ILE A 230 38.51 -7.54 25.06
N PHE A 231 37.81 -7.04 26.08
CA PHE A 231 38.37 -6.69 27.38
C PHE A 231 37.76 -7.60 28.46
N ASP A 232 38.61 -8.40 29.09
CA ASP A 232 38.26 -9.41 30.11
C ASP A 232 38.61 -8.99 31.55
N GLU A 233 38.66 -7.67 31.84
CA GLU A 233 39.10 -7.03 33.07
C GLU A 233 40.62 -7.06 33.28
N ASN A 234 41.35 -8.03 32.73
CA ASN A 234 42.83 -8.15 32.87
C ASN A 234 43.58 -7.62 31.67
N GLN A 235 43.07 -7.85 30.47
CA GLN A 235 43.77 -7.50 29.23
C GLN A 235 42.81 -7.14 28.11
N ILE A 236 43.30 -6.31 27.21
CA ILE A 236 42.66 -6.03 25.93
C ILE A 236 43.30 -6.94 24.88
N LYS A 237 42.47 -7.76 24.21
CA LYS A 237 42.89 -8.62 23.11
C LYS A 237 42.19 -8.21 21.84
N PRO A 238 42.89 -8.21 20.68
CA PRO A 238 42.19 -8.07 19.42
C PRO A 238 41.12 -9.16 19.27
N PHE A 239 39.92 -8.73 18.81
CA PHE A 239 38.87 -9.65 18.39
C PHE A 239 38.94 -9.74 16.86
N ALA A 240 39.51 -10.84 16.38
CA ALA A 240 39.71 -11.04 14.96
C ALA A 240 38.35 -11.23 14.23
N THR A 241 38.20 -10.56 13.10
CA THR A 241 37.02 -10.70 12.24
C THR A 241 37.45 -10.93 10.78
N GLU A 242 36.58 -11.53 10.00
CA GLU A 242 36.77 -11.64 8.55
C GLU A 242 36.85 -10.27 7.86
N VAL A 243 36.43 -9.20 8.51
CA VAL A 243 36.30 -7.84 7.97
C VAL A 243 37.23 -6.82 8.63
N ASP A 244 38.26 -7.26 9.34
CA ASP A 244 39.18 -6.37 10.06
C ASP A 244 39.80 -5.29 9.19
N HIS A 245 40.20 -5.62 7.95
CA HIS A 245 40.74 -4.66 6.99
C HIS A 245 39.71 -3.58 6.65
N LEU A 246 38.48 -4.01 6.32
CA LEU A 246 37.37 -3.14 5.98
C LEU A 246 37.00 -2.19 7.13
N LEU A 247 36.93 -2.71 8.36
CA LEU A 247 36.59 -1.91 9.55
C LEU A 247 37.66 -0.85 9.85
N LYS A 248 38.93 -1.19 9.75
CA LYS A 248 40.04 -0.25 9.98
C LYS A 248 40.10 0.86 8.92
N GLN A 249 39.87 0.51 7.67
CA GLN A 249 39.91 1.43 6.55
C GLN A 249 38.73 2.41 6.58
N ASN A 250 37.52 1.94 6.88
CA ASN A 250 36.28 2.70 6.73
C ASN A 250 35.78 3.37 8.02
N GLN A 251 36.51 3.27 9.09
CA GLN A 251 36.24 3.93 10.38
C GLN A 251 34.85 3.60 10.97
N ILE A 252 34.84 2.88 12.07
CA ILE A 252 33.63 2.58 12.80
C ILE A 252 33.02 3.86 13.39
N SER A 253 31.73 4.07 13.19
CA SER A 253 30.98 5.26 13.68
C SER A 253 29.91 4.90 14.68
N ALA A 254 29.28 3.73 14.57
CA ALA A 254 28.17 3.29 15.40
C ALA A 254 28.18 1.78 15.61
N GLY A 255 27.43 1.30 16.57
CA GLY A 255 27.27 -0.13 16.80
C GLY A 255 25.96 -0.46 17.51
N ILE A 256 25.41 -1.63 17.18
CA ILE A 256 24.20 -2.17 17.77
C ILE A 256 24.32 -3.68 17.96
N GLN A 257 23.76 -4.21 19.03
CA GLN A 257 23.51 -5.62 19.21
C GLN A 257 22.14 -5.96 18.62
N LEU A 258 22.10 -6.78 17.58
CA LEU A 258 20.88 -7.09 16.82
C LEU A 258 20.06 -8.20 17.47
N SER A 259 20.73 -9.30 17.85
CA SER A 259 20.17 -10.40 18.59
C SER A 259 21.33 -11.12 19.31
N ASP A 260 21.05 -12.10 20.12
CA ASP A 260 22.10 -12.87 20.80
C ASP A 260 23.11 -13.43 19.80
N GLY A 261 24.32 -12.88 19.85
CA GLY A 261 25.43 -13.29 19.03
C GLY A 261 25.59 -12.54 17.71
N TYR A 262 24.74 -11.58 17.35
CA TYR A 262 24.96 -10.74 16.15
C TYR A 262 25.16 -9.27 16.50
N PHE A 263 26.10 -8.63 15.80
CA PHE A 263 26.44 -7.22 16.00
C PHE A 263 26.38 -6.47 14.67
N GLY A 264 25.68 -5.35 14.65
CA GLY A 264 25.69 -4.40 13.56
C GLY A 264 26.74 -3.33 13.80
N ILE A 265 27.59 -3.10 12.82
CA ILE A 265 28.69 -2.15 12.85
C ILE A 265 28.40 -1.09 11.78
N GLY A 266 28.19 0.13 12.19
CA GLY A 266 28.10 1.28 11.30
C GLY A 266 29.47 1.85 10.99
N THR A 267 29.70 2.16 9.73
CA THR A 267 30.96 2.75 9.28
C THR A 267 30.73 4.14 8.69
N ARG A 268 31.80 4.89 8.44
CA ARG A 268 31.72 6.19 7.77
C ARG A 268 31.65 6.10 6.25
N GLN A 269 32.18 5.02 5.64
CA GLN A 269 32.39 4.94 4.20
C GLN A 269 32.03 3.58 3.58
N SER A 270 31.41 2.68 4.36
CA SER A 270 31.08 1.32 3.90
C SER A 270 29.76 0.82 4.51
N GLY A 271 28.88 1.71 4.90
CA GLY A 271 27.54 1.37 5.36
C GLY A 271 27.49 0.52 6.63
N LEU A 272 26.62 -0.48 6.63
CA LEU A 272 26.37 -1.42 7.69
C LEU A 272 27.07 -2.76 7.45
N ILE A 273 27.83 -3.19 8.43
CA ILE A 273 28.44 -4.53 8.48
C ILE A 273 27.82 -5.30 9.63
N VAL A 274 27.39 -6.51 9.39
CA VAL A 274 26.87 -7.42 10.43
C VAL A 274 27.81 -8.60 10.60
N ILE A 275 28.23 -8.83 11.83
CA ILE A 275 29.05 -9.98 12.20
C ILE A 275 28.34 -10.84 13.24
N ASP A 276 28.75 -12.12 13.34
CA ASP A 276 28.33 -12.99 14.43
C ASP A 276 29.26 -12.87 15.66
N SER A 277 28.97 -13.64 16.71
CA SER A 277 29.75 -13.67 17.94
C SER A 277 31.20 -14.20 17.79
N GLU A 278 31.52 -14.80 16.66
CA GLU A 278 32.82 -15.35 16.32
C GLU A 278 33.63 -14.45 15.40
N GLY A 279 32.99 -13.39 14.87
CA GLY A 279 33.61 -12.41 13.97
C GLY A 279 33.43 -12.72 12.48
N HIS A 280 32.61 -13.73 12.13
CA HIS A 280 32.31 -14.01 10.72
C HIS A 280 31.39 -12.97 10.12
N LEU A 281 31.59 -12.64 8.87
CA LEU A 281 30.73 -11.74 8.12
C LEU A 281 29.37 -12.39 7.81
N ILE A 282 28.30 -11.72 8.22
CA ILE A 282 26.93 -12.15 7.93
C ILE A 282 26.31 -11.29 6.83
N GLN A 283 26.43 -9.96 6.94
CA GLN A 283 25.91 -9.00 5.94
C GLN A 283 26.88 -7.82 5.80
N HIS A 284 27.03 -7.35 4.58
CA HIS A 284 27.62 -6.07 4.26
C HIS A 284 26.62 -5.33 3.38
N ILE A 285 26.10 -4.22 3.87
CA ILE A 285 25.04 -3.43 3.22
C ILE A 285 25.55 -2.01 3.06
N ASP A 286 26.00 -1.71 1.87
CA ASP A 286 26.48 -0.40 1.45
C ASP A 286 25.50 0.26 0.47
N LYS A 287 25.91 1.32 -0.17
CA LYS A 287 25.11 2.03 -1.15
C LYS A 287 24.84 1.18 -2.41
N GLN A 288 25.77 0.33 -2.83
CA GLN A 288 25.59 -0.56 -3.97
C GLN A 288 24.54 -1.64 -3.67
N MET A 289 24.45 -2.06 -2.41
CA MET A 289 23.43 -3.00 -1.92
C MET A 289 22.11 -2.33 -1.55
N GLY A 290 21.96 -1.03 -1.84
CA GLY A 290 20.71 -0.30 -1.70
C GLY A 290 20.57 0.56 -0.44
N LEU A 291 21.61 0.76 0.37
CA LEU A 291 21.57 1.70 1.49
C LEU A 291 21.53 3.14 0.96
N GLN A 292 20.79 4.02 1.60
CA GLN A 292 20.65 5.42 1.16
C GLN A 292 21.99 6.20 1.15
N ASN A 293 22.85 5.94 2.13
CA ASN A 293 24.17 6.58 2.27
C ASN A 293 25.09 5.66 3.05
N GLU A 294 26.40 5.79 2.87
CA GLU A 294 27.40 4.93 3.52
C GLU A 294 27.78 5.35 4.94
N TYR A 295 27.56 6.64 5.29
CA TYR A 295 27.88 7.11 6.63
C TYR A 295 26.73 6.85 7.61
N VAL A 296 26.89 5.82 8.40
CA VAL A 296 25.93 5.42 9.46
C VAL A 296 26.20 6.25 10.71
N THR A 297 25.18 6.85 11.25
CA THR A 297 25.26 7.68 12.48
C THR A 297 24.74 6.95 13.70
N ASN A 298 23.61 6.23 13.60
CA ASN A 298 23.05 5.44 14.69
C ASN A 298 22.07 4.35 14.18
N PHE A 299 21.59 3.53 15.10
CA PHE A 299 20.71 2.41 14.84
C PHE A 299 19.57 2.32 15.87
N LYS A 300 18.44 1.76 15.44
CA LYS A 300 17.33 1.34 16.32
C LYS A 300 16.62 0.13 15.75
N ILE A 301 16.37 -0.88 16.58
CA ILE A 301 15.43 -1.95 16.25
C ILE A 301 14.04 -1.49 16.69
N ASP A 302 13.07 -1.54 15.76
CA ASP A 302 11.68 -1.27 16.08
C ASP A 302 10.97 -2.46 16.73
N LYS A 303 9.71 -2.27 17.11
CA LYS A 303 8.89 -3.32 17.75
C LYS A 303 8.57 -4.48 16.83
N GLU A 304 8.71 -4.31 15.52
CA GLU A 304 8.50 -5.33 14.49
C GLU A 304 9.79 -6.12 14.19
N GLY A 305 10.92 -5.67 14.73
CA GLY A 305 12.23 -6.28 14.53
C GLY A 305 12.96 -5.79 13.27
N ASN A 306 12.52 -4.68 12.67
CA ASN A 306 13.24 -4.04 11.59
C ASN A 306 14.34 -3.12 12.15
N LEU A 307 15.39 -2.93 11.38
CA LEU A 307 16.51 -2.07 11.74
C LEU A 307 16.40 -0.72 11.05
N TRP A 308 16.14 0.32 11.85
CA TRP A 308 16.26 1.70 11.43
C TRP A 308 17.72 2.15 11.49
N VAL A 309 18.19 2.75 10.42
CA VAL A 309 19.56 3.25 10.27
C VAL A 309 19.50 4.72 9.95
N THR A 310 19.99 5.55 10.87
CA THR A 310 20.18 6.98 10.59
C THR A 310 21.49 7.19 9.87
N LEU A 311 21.49 8.08 8.90
CA LEU A 311 22.59 8.29 7.98
C LEU A 311 22.90 9.80 7.89
N LYS A 312 24.11 10.11 7.46
CA LYS A 312 24.49 11.50 7.15
C LYS A 312 23.76 12.04 5.91
N GLY A 313 23.16 11.17 5.10
CA GLY A 313 22.43 11.53 3.89
C GLY A 313 21.10 10.82 3.76
N GLY A 314 20.28 10.74 4.80
CA GLY A 314 18.97 10.09 4.77
C GLY A 314 18.73 9.16 5.94
N ILE A 315 17.72 8.31 5.79
CA ILE A 315 17.32 7.29 6.76
C ILE A 315 16.99 6.02 5.94
N SER A 316 17.39 4.86 6.45
CA SER A 316 17.04 3.57 5.85
C SER A 316 16.36 2.67 6.87
N LEU A 317 15.33 1.95 6.44
CA LEU A 317 14.68 0.89 7.19
C LEU A 317 15.05 -0.44 6.55
N ILE A 318 15.72 -1.31 7.29
CA ILE A 318 16.20 -2.61 6.82
C ILE A 318 15.38 -3.71 7.48
N GLN A 319 14.73 -4.56 6.68
CA GLN A 319 13.96 -5.71 7.17
C GLN A 319 14.90 -6.89 7.50
N ILE A 320 15.76 -6.69 8.48
CA ILE A 320 16.86 -7.61 8.80
C ILE A 320 16.39 -8.98 9.30
N SER A 321 15.16 -9.06 9.82
CA SER A 321 14.51 -10.29 10.27
C SER A 321 13.58 -10.92 9.23
N SER A 322 13.62 -10.48 7.95
CA SER A 322 12.82 -11.07 6.89
C SER A 322 13.34 -12.42 6.44
N PRO A 323 12.48 -13.45 6.22
CA PRO A 323 12.89 -14.71 5.62
C PRO A 323 13.17 -14.58 4.12
N LEU A 324 12.78 -13.47 3.51
CA LEU A 324 13.02 -13.14 2.12
C LEU A 324 14.18 -12.15 2.01
N SER A 325 14.98 -12.31 0.95
CA SER A 325 16.07 -11.39 0.60
C SER A 325 16.21 -11.32 -0.92
N LYS A 326 16.71 -10.21 -1.43
CA LYS A 326 17.02 -10.05 -2.86
C LYS A 326 18.40 -10.60 -3.15
N ILE A 327 18.53 -11.39 -4.21
CA ILE A 327 19.83 -11.72 -4.78
C ILE A 327 20.17 -10.60 -5.76
N ILE A 328 20.99 -9.68 -5.31
CA ILE A 328 21.45 -8.54 -6.12
C ILE A 328 22.92 -8.66 -6.41
N ASP A 329 23.32 -8.17 -7.56
CA ASP A 329 24.68 -7.78 -7.84
C ASP A 329 24.74 -6.29 -8.16
N SER A 330 25.93 -5.75 -8.26
CA SER A 330 26.16 -4.32 -8.54
C SER A 330 25.70 -3.87 -9.94
N THR A 331 25.23 -4.76 -10.80
CA THR A 331 25.00 -4.50 -12.23
C THR A 331 23.53 -4.60 -12.67
N ASN A 332 22.64 -5.33 -11.94
CA ASN A 332 21.29 -5.67 -12.42
C ASN A 332 20.25 -5.68 -11.31
N SER A 333 19.85 -4.52 -10.80
CA SER A 333 18.84 -4.43 -9.73
C SER A 333 17.37 -4.53 -10.18
N GLU A 334 17.03 -4.43 -11.47
CA GLU A 334 15.65 -4.32 -11.97
C GLU A 334 15.33 -5.25 -13.16
N THR A 335 16.05 -6.36 -13.32
CA THR A 335 15.83 -7.29 -14.42
C THR A 335 14.71 -8.27 -14.10
N LYS A 336 13.76 -8.46 -15.03
CA LYS A 336 12.72 -9.50 -14.93
C LYS A 336 13.31 -10.89 -15.00
N ILE A 337 13.00 -11.72 -14.00
CA ILE A 337 13.47 -13.10 -13.95
C ILE A 337 12.33 -14.05 -14.31
N TYR A 338 12.49 -14.75 -15.43
CA TYR A 338 11.53 -15.73 -15.91
C TYR A 338 11.77 -17.12 -15.33
N CYS A 339 13.02 -17.49 -15.11
CA CYS A 339 13.39 -18.79 -14.58
C CYS A 339 14.69 -18.71 -13.79
N SER A 340 14.90 -19.70 -12.94
CA SER A 340 16.16 -19.86 -12.22
C SER A 340 16.49 -21.33 -12.05
N GLN A 341 17.78 -21.69 -12.07
CA GLN A 341 18.25 -23.06 -11.95
C GLN A 341 19.63 -23.11 -11.30
N ILE A 342 19.83 -23.99 -10.35
CA ILE A 342 21.17 -24.31 -9.85
C ILE A 342 21.71 -25.52 -10.62
N TYR A 343 22.92 -25.37 -11.15
CA TYR A 343 23.64 -26.44 -11.81
C TYR A 343 25.15 -26.27 -11.60
N GLN A 344 25.84 -27.33 -11.15
CA GLN A 344 27.29 -27.35 -10.89
C GLN A 344 27.76 -26.15 -10.02
N ASN A 345 27.09 -25.90 -8.91
CA ASN A 345 27.36 -24.82 -7.97
C ASN A 345 27.15 -23.40 -8.53
N LYS A 346 26.60 -23.26 -9.72
CA LYS A 346 26.23 -21.99 -10.31
C LYS A 346 24.71 -21.77 -10.27
N LEU A 347 24.29 -20.58 -9.92
CA LEU A 347 22.90 -20.13 -10.02
C LEU A 347 22.71 -19.43 -11.36
N TYR A 348 21.92 -20.03 -12.23
CA TYR A 348 21.53 -19.48 -13.53
C TYR A 348 20.20 -18.76 -13.42
N ILE A 349 20.06 -17.63 -14.09
CA ILE A 349 18.81 -16.87 -14.20
C ILE A 349 18.54 -16.52 -15.65
N GLY A 350 17.31 -16.81 -16.10
CA GLY A 350 16.81 -16.40 -17.42
C GLY A 350 16.06 -15.08 -17.32
N THR A 351 16.43 -14.14 -18.16
CA THR A 351 15.93 -12.76 -18.18
C THR A 351 15.36 -12.38 -19.54
N ASP A 352 14.89 -11.17 -19.70
CA ASP A 352 14.50 -10.57 -20.97
C ASP A 352 15.70 -10.21 -21.88
N ASN A 353 16.93 -10.21 -21.33
CA ASN A 353 18.15 -9.85 -22.02
C ASN A 353 19.17 -11.00 -22.04
N GLY A 354 18.74 -12.27 -21.96
CA GLY A 354 19.60 -13.43 -22.01
C GLY A 354 19.70 -14.21 -20.72
N LEU A 355 20.67 -15.10 -20.69
CA LEU A 355 20.98 -15.97 -19.56
C LEU A 355 22.19 -15.44 -18.80
N TYR A 356 22.07 -15.43 -17.49
CA TYR A 356 23.17 -15.05 -16.60
C TYR A 356 23.43 -16.14 -15.58
N TRP A 357 24.65 -16.18 -15.03
CA TRP A 357 24.99 -17.09 -13.94
C TRP A 357 25.84 -16.40 -12.88
N LEU A 358 25.74 -16.94 -11.68
CA LEU A 358 26.45 -16.49 -10.48
C LEU A 358 27.06 -17.70 -9.79
N ASP A 359 28.30 -17.59 -9.29
CA ASP A 359 28.90 -18.64 -8.44
C ASP A 359 28.12 -18.68 -7.10
N TRP A 360 27.28 -19.70 -6.97
CA TRP A 360 26.38 -19.81 -5.84
C TRP A 360 27.09 -20.13 -4.51
N GLU A 361 28.15 -20.94 -4.56
CA GLU A 361 28.93 -21.30 -3.36
C GLU A 361 29.75 -20.09 -2.88
N ALA A 362 30.39 -19.37 -3.78
CA ALA A 362 31.09 -18.14 -3.48
C ALA A 362 30.12 -17.08 -2.91
N TYR A 363 28.92 -16.95 -3.48
CA TYR A 363 27.91 -16.03 -2.99
C TYR A 363 27.41 -16.38 -1.57
N LYS A 364 27.16 -17.66 -1.30
CA LYS A 364 26.76 -18.15 0.05
C LYS A 364 27.84 -17.94 1.11
N SER A 365 29.11 -18.02 0.71
CA SER A 365 30.25 -17.86 1.63
C SER A 365 30.36 -16.43 2.20
N GLY A 366 29.65 -15.45 1.61
CA GLY A 366 29.70 -14.06 2.04
C GLY A 366 30.73 -13.21 1.31
N LYS A 367 31.55 -13.77 0.41
CA LYS A 367 32.54 -13.06 -0.43
C LYS A 367 31.86 -12.36 -1.62
N ARG A 368 30.86 -11.53 -1.34
CA ARG A 368 29.98 -10.94 -2.38
C ARG A 368 30.63 -9.82 -3.19
N GLU A 369 31.65 -9.16 -2.67
CA GLU A 369 32.30 -8.00 -3.31
C GLU A 369 32.85 -8.30 -4.70
N ASN A 370 33.12 -9.60 -5.01
CA ASN A 370 33.65 -10.04 -6.29
C ASN A 370 32.75 -11.03 -7.03
N VAL A 371 31.50 -11.25 -6.58
CA VAL A 371 30.59 -12.21 -7.19
C VAL A 371 29.47 -11.45 -7.89
N THR A 372 29.59 -11.35 -9.21
CA THR A 372 28.61 -10.69 -10.08
C THR A 372 27.96 -11.68 -11.02
N PHE A 373 26.76 -11.37 -11.49
CA PHE A 373 26.13 -12.12 -12.56
C PHE A 373 26.94 -11.99 -13.86
N GLN A 374 27.33 -13.11 -14.40
CA GLN A 374 28.07 -13.20 -15.65
C GLN A 374 27.09 -13.55 -16.77
N HIS A 375 27.12 -12.78 -17.86
CA HIS A 375 26.31 -13.04 -19.03
C HIS A 375 26.82 -14.26 -19.79
N ILE A 376 25.93 -15.15 -20.24
CA ILE A 376 26.27 -16.25 -21.12
C ILE A 376 26.37 -15.74 -22.55
N SER A 377 27.58 -15.84 -23.11
CA SER A 377 27.83 -15.41 -24.49
C SER A 377 27.00 -16.21 -25.50
N GLY A 378 26.40 -15.51 -26.45
CA GLY A 378 25.54 -16.11 -27.48
C GLY A 378 24.04 -16.16 -27.12
N MET A 379 23.62 -15.57 -25.99
CA MET A 379 22.22 -15.47 -25.59
C MET A 379 21.88 -14.02 -25.28
N SER A 380 20.94 -13.42 -26.01
CA SER A 380 20.59 -12.01 -25.89
C SER A 380 19.08 -11.75 -25.97
N GLU A 381 18.28 -12.78 -26.04
CA GLU A 381 16.82 -12.71 -26.11
C GLU A 381 16.18 -13.28 -24.85
N ASN A 382 14.86 -13.24 -24.76
CA ASN A 382 14.12 -13.73 -23.59
C ASN A 382 14.39 -15.23 -23.36
N VAL A 383 14.94 -15.58 -22.22
CA VAL A 383 15.15 -16.95 -21.77
C VAL A 383 13.98 -17.36 -20.88
N TRP A 384 13.08 -18.16 -21.45
CA TRP A 384 11.83 -18.55 -20.77
C TRP A 384 12.03 -19.62 -19.70
N ASN A 385 12.96 -20.55 -19.98
CA ASN A 385 13.22 -21.66 -19.08
C ASN A 385 14.68 -22.15 -19.19
N VAL A 386 15.17 -22.70 -18.11
CA VAL A 386 16.46 -23.38 -18.03
C VAL A 386 16.28 -24.68 -17.27
N GLY A 387 16.72 -25.79 -17.83
CA GLY A 387 16.56 -27.11 -17.22
C GLY A 387 17.79 -27.98 -17.32
N VAL A 388 17.96 -28.89 -16.37
CA VAL A 388 19.02 -29.90 -16.34
C VAL A 388 18.49 -31.21 -16.87
N PHE A 389 19.10 -31.70 -17.96
CA PHE A 389 18.70 -32.93 -18.66
C PHE A 389 19.88 -33.89 -18.71
N GLY A 390 19.91 -34.80 -17.73
CA GLY A 390 21.11 -35.61 -17.45
C GLY A 390 22.24 -34.74 -16.90
N ASP A 391 23.33 -34.69 -17.62
CA ASP A 391 24.54 -33.92 -17.32
C ASP A 391 24.66 -32.62 -18.15
N SER A 392 23.63 -32.27 -18.94
CA SER A 392 23.58 -31.04 -19.74
C SER A 392 22.61 -30.01 -19.15
N LEU A 393 23.03 -28.75 -19.19
CA LEU A 393 22.17 -27.60 -18.91
C LEU A 393 21.66 -27.04 -20.24
N LEU A 394 20.36 -27.04 -20.44
CA LEU A 394 19.72 -26.49 -21.64
C LEU A 394 18.91 -25.25 -21.27
N ALA A 395 18.98 -24.24 -22.15
CA ALA A 395 18.21 -23.03 -22.07
C ALA A 395 17.24 -22.95 -23.25
N PHE A 396 16.03 -22.49 -22.96
CA PHE A 396 14.95 -22.32 -23.91
C PHE A 396 14.66 -20.84 -24.07
N GLU A 397 15.01 -20.35 -25.26
CA GLU A 397 14.97 -18.94 -25.61
C GLU A 397 13.99 -18.71 -26.77
N LYS A 398 13.60 -17.46 -26.95
CA LYS A 398 12.71 -17.03 -28.03
C LYS A 398 13.16 -17.56 -29.42
N ASN A 399 14.45 -17.62 -29.68
CA ASN A 399 15.00 -17.98 -30.99
C ASN A 399 15.51 -19.44 -31.06
N GLY A 400 15.35 -20.26 -30.01
CA GLY A 400 15.78 -21.64 -30.07
C GLY A 400 16.14 -22.32 -28.76
N ILE A 401 16.83 -23.42 -28.91
CA ILE A 401 17.31 -24.25 -27.79
C ILE A 401 18.84 -24.18 -27.81
N PHE A 402 19.38 -23.97 -26.61
CA PHE A 402 20.81 -23.81 -26.42
C PHE A 402 21.34 -24.76 -25.35
N GLU A 403 22.49 -25.37 -25.58
CA GLU A 403 23.26 -26.08 -24.57
C GLU A 403 24.30 -25.15 -23.99
N ILE A 404 24.32 -25.07 -22.65
CA ILE A 404 25.22 -24.19 -21.92
C ILE A 404 26.49 -24.94 -21.53
N SER A 405 27.64 -24.41 -21.96
CA SER A 405 28.95 -24.94 -21.61
C SER A 405 29.87 -23.81 -21.16
N GLY A 406 30.30 -23.85 -19.91
CA GLY A 406 31.10 -22.77 -19.31
C GLY A 406 30.37 -21.44 -19.33
N ASN A 407 30.86 -20.45 -20.08
CA ASN A 407 30.29 -19.09 -20.22
C ASN A 407 29.69 -18.84 -21.62
N SER A 408 29.47 -19.90 -22.39
CA SER A 408 28.92 -19.78 -23.74
C SER A 408 27.76 -20.70 -23.99
N ALA A 409 26.89 -20.31 -24.90
CA ALA A 409 25.75 -21.08 -25.37
C ALA A 409 26.03 -21.63 -26.78
N LYS A 410 25.76 -22.91 -26.96
CA LYS A 410 25.78 -23.59 -28.27
C LYS A 410 24.35 -23.81 -28.72
N ALA A 411 23.95 -23.25 -29.83
CA ALA A 411 22.65 -23.48 -30.43
C ALA A 411 22.49 -24.96 -30.84
N LEU A 412 21.49 -25.63 -30.34
CA LEU A 412 21.12 -26.99 -30.72
C LEU A 412 20.09 -26.99 -31.85
N ALA A 413 19.14 -26.04 -31.78
CA ALA A 413 18.12 -25.88 -32.81
C ALA A 413 17.63 -24.44 -32.85
N LYS A 414 17.36 -23.91 -34.01
CA LYS A 414 16.62 -22.68 -34.22
C LYS A 414 15.12 -23.01 -34.24
N ILE A 415 14.42 -22.59 -33.25
CA ILE A 415 12.98 -22.84 -33.05
C ILE A 415 12.33 -21.52 -32.65
N ASP A 416 11.27 -21.15 -33.29
CA ASP A 416 10.53 -19.94 -32.90
C ASP A 416 9.77 -20.20 -31.59
N GLY A 417 10.22 -19.53 -30.52
CA GLY A 417 9.64 -19.59 -29.20
C GLY A 417 9.76 -20.92 -28.48
N ALA A 418 10.99 -21.39 -28.23
CA ALA A 418 11.17 -22.55 -27.37
C ALA A 418 10.76 -22.22 -25.92
N TRP A 419 9.74 -22.91 -25.39
CA TRP A 419 9.19 -22.65 -24.07
C TRP A 419 9.88 -23.44 -22.95
N GLN A 420 9.84 -24.76 -23.05
CA GLN A 420 10.43 -25.70 -22.09
C GLN A 420 10.68 -27.07 -22.72
N GLY A 421 11.57 -27.86 -22.13
CA GLY A 421 11.80 -29.24 -22.45
C GLY A 421 11.31 -30.16 -21.35
N ILE A 422 10.84 -31.36 -21.74
CA ILE A 422 10.52 -32.47 -20.82
C ILE A 422 11.12 -33.76 -21.33
N LEU A 423 11.70 -34.58 -20.43
CA LEU A 423 12.13 -35.93 -20.78
C LEU A 423 10.93 -36.84 -20.98
N ILE A 424 10.99 -37.70 -21.97
CA ILE A 424 9.96 -38.73 -22.18
C ILE A 424 10.15 -39.83 -21.14
N PRO A 425 9.07 -40.26 -20.44
CA PRO A 425 9.15 -41.30 -19.42
C PRO A 425 9.82 -42.57 -19.94
N ASN A 426 10.71 -43.15 -19.18
CA ASN A 426 11.52 -44.33 -19.50
C ASN A 426 12.53 -44.14 -20.65
N HIS A 427 12.71 -42.93 -21.17
CA HIS A 427 13.67 -42.55 -22.19
C HIS A 427 14.48 -41.33 -21.76
N SER A 428 15.54 -41.54 -21.00
CA SER A 428 16.42 -40.45 -20.54
C SER A 428 17.25 -39.81 -21.66
N ASP A 429 17.27 -40.39 -22.85
CA ASP A 429 17.90 -39.92 -24.06
C ASP A 429 16.97 -39.18 -25.02
N LEU A 430 15.68 -39.01 -24.66
CA LEU A 430 14.68 -38.36 -25.51
C LEU A 430 14.10 -37.13 -24.81
N LEU A 431 14.21 -35.98 -25.47
CA LEU A 431 13.71 -34.69 -24.99
C LEU A 431 12.66 -34.14 -25.96
N LEU A 432 11.49 -33.86 -25.42
CA LEU A 432 10.43 -33.17 -26.13
C LEU A 432 10.45 -31.68 -25.72
N VAL A 433 10.44 -30.78 -26.70
CA VAL A 433 10.45 -29.34 -26.48
C VAL A 433 9.18 -28.71 -27.05
N GLY A 434 8.51 -27.93 -26.26
CA GLY A 434 7.35 -27.13 -26.68
C GLY A 434 7.78 -25.79 -27.28
N GLY A 435 7.15 -25.42 -28.39
CA GLY A 435 7.38 -24.13 -29.02
C GLY A 435 6.10 -23.34 -29.27
N TYR A 436 6.21 -22.19 -29.95
CA TYR A 436 5.04 -21.39 -30.33
C TYR A 436 4.09 -22.13 -31.24
N THR A 437 4.64 -22.98 -32.11
CA THR A 437 3.88 -23.68 -33.17
C THR A 437 4.15 -25.18 -33.11
N GLY A 438 3.86 -25.86 -32.02
CA GLY A 438 3.93 -27.30 -31.87
C GLY A 438 5.10 -27.80 -31.04
N LEU A 439 5.55 -29.03 -31.39
CA LEU A 439 6.47 -29.79 -30.58
C LEU A 439 7.72 -30.15 -31.39
N TYR A 440 8.85 -30.21 -30.70
CA TYR A 440 10.14 -30.49 -31.29
C TYR A 440 10.85 -31.61 -30.53
N PHE A 441 11.61 -32.43 -31.23
CA PHE A 441 12.20 -33.64 -30.70
C PHE A 441 13.72 -33.58 -30.76
N LEU A 442 14.37 -33.83 -29.63
CA LEU A 442 15.82 -33.97 -29.54
C LEU A 442 16.15 -35.34 -28.96
N LYS A 443 17.27 -35.89 -29.41
CA LYS A 443 17.82 -37.14 -28.92
C LYS A 443 19.23 -36.96 -28.44
N LYS A 444 19.60 -37.62 -27.35
CA LYS A 444 20.97 -37.64 -26.84
C LYS A 444 21.75 -38.70 -27.62
N ILE A 445 22.75 -38.25 -28.39
CA ILE A 445 23.62 -39.10 -29.25
C ILE A 445 25.04 -38.84 -28.81
N ASN A 446 25.78 -39.89 -28.42
CA ASN A 446 27.18 -39.80 -27.98
C ASN A 446 27.35 -38.73 -26.85
N GLY A 447 26.42 -38.66 -25.95
CA GLY A 447 26.48 -37.73 -24.82
C GLY A 447 25.95 -36.30 -25.12
N SER A 448 25.71 -35.91 -26.35
CA SER A 448 25.25 -34.58 -26.76
C SER A 448 23.82 -34.62 -27.23
N TRP A 449 23.06 -33.54 -26.91
CA TRP A 449 21.69 -33.38 -27.42
C TRP A 449 21.73 -32.94 -28.88
N VAL A 450 20.98 -33.66 -29.74
CA VAL A 450 20.89 -33.40 -31.18
C VAL A 450 19.46 -33.22 -31.57
N PHE A 451 19.15 -32.13 -32.23
CA PHE A 451 17.83 -31.89 -32.81
C PHE A 451 17.55 -32.96 -33.90
N GLN A 452 16.38 -33.54 -33.86
CA GLN A 452 15.93 -34.54 -34.82
C GLN A 452 14.93 -33.96 -35.83
N HIS A 453 13.78 -33.57 -35.35
CA HIS A 453 12.70 -33.06 -36.19
C HIS A 453 11.62 -32.34 -35.39
N ARG A 454 10.74 -31.64 -36.09
CA ARG A 454 9.45 -31.17 -35.59
C ARG A 454 8.46 -32.32 -35.63
N ILE A 455 7.66 -32.51 -34.59
CA ILE A 455 6.64 -33.56 -34.51
C ILE A 455 5.45 -33.19 -35.42
N LYS A 456 5.01 -34.14 -36.24
CA LYS A 456 3.88 -33.93 -37.13
C LYS A 456 2.56 -34.15 -36.44
N GLY A 457 1.51 -33.42 -36.86
CA GLY A 457 0.14 -33.62 -36.41
C GLY A 457 -0.22 -32.82 -35.17
N PHE A 458 0.60 -31.86 -34.72
CA PHE A 458 0.25 -30.95 -33.66
C PHE A 458 0.98 -29.60 -33.83
N ASP A 459 0.21 -28.54 -34.05
CA ASP A 459 0.76 -27.20 -34.41
C ASP A 459 0.37 -26.11 -33.40
N GLU A 460 -0.09 -26.48 -32.21
CA GLU A 460 -0.52 -25.55 -31.18
C GLU A 460 0.64 -25.14 -30.26
N SER A 461 0.54 -23.96 -29.67
CA SER A 461 1.51 -23.47 -28.70
C SER A 461 1.59 -24.40 -27.49
N SER A 462 2.79 -24.83 -27.15
CA SER A 462 3.07 -25.89 -26.18
C SER A 462 3.91 -25.37 -25.02
N ARG A 463 3.38 -24.38 -24.31
CA ARG A 463 4.13 -23.64 -23.31
C ARG A 463 4.34 -24.43 -22.01
N ILE A 464 3.31 -25.06 -21.49
CA ILE A 464 3.36 -25.84 -20.26
C ILE A 464 3.00 -27.28 -20.60
N MET A 465 3.92 -28.18 -20.33
CA MET A 465 3.81 -29.59 -20.68
C MET A 465 4.15 -30.46 -19.49
N GLU A 466 3.39 -31.55 -19.30
CA GLU A 466 3.65 -32.56 -18.28
C GLU A 466 3.43 -33.97 -18.88
N THR A 467 4.08 -34.97 -18.28
CA THR A 467 3.93 -36.36 -18.69
C THR A 467 3.18 -37.16 -17.63
N ASP A 468 2.16 -37.92 -18.05
CA ASP A 468 1.52 -38.90 -17.16
C ASP A 468 2.32 -40.22 -17.06
N GLN A 469 1.88 -41.10 -16.18
CA GLN A 469 2.55 -42.41 -15.98
C GLN A 469 2.44 -43.32 -17.20
N GLN A 470 1.49 -43.10 -18.10
CA GLN A 470 1.28 -43.87 -19.33
C GLN A 470 2.09 -43.31 -20.51
N GLY A 471 2.86 -42.27 -20.31
CA GLY A 471 3.68 -41.62 -21.32
C GLY A 471 2.91 -40.68 -22.27
N ASN A 472 1.66 -40.29 -21.90
CA ASN A 472 0.95 -39.25 -22.64
C ASN A 472 1.46 -37.89 -22.23
N ILE A 473 1.48 -36.95 -23.16
CA ILE A 473 1.87 -35.57 -22.93
C ILE A 473 0.61 -34.75 -22.77
N TRP A 474 0.54 -34.03 -21.64
CA TRP A 474 -0.50 -33.06 -21.34
C TRP A 474 0.03 -31.65 -21.58
N ILE A 475 -0.66 -30.87 -22.40
CA ILE A 475 -0.25 -29.55 -22.82
C ILE A 475 -1.34 -28.54 -22.45
N ALA A 476 -0.99 -27.55 -21.67
CA ALA A 476 -1.88 -26.44 -21.40
C ALA A 476 -1.68 -25.34 -22.44
N HIS A 477 -2.74 -25.03 -23.18
CA HIS A 477 -2.82 -23.89 -24.06
C HIS A 477 -3.55 -22.76 -23.35
N GLY A 478 -2.90 -21.60 -23.19
CA GLY A 478 -3.41 -20.50 -22.34
C GLY A 478 -4.82 -19.98 -22.67
N TYR A 479 -5.29 -20.16 -23.89
CA TYR A 479 -6.57 -19.60 -24.37
C TYR A 479 -7.53 -20.62 -24.98
N LYS A 480 -7.17 -21.90 -25.08
CA LYS A 480 -8.00 -22.91 -25.74
C LYS A 480 -8.48 -24.02 -24.81
N GLY A 481 -7.58 -24.53 -23.99
CA GLY A 481 -7.84 -25.69 -23.15
C GLY A 481 -6.62 -26.55 -22.91
N ILE A 482 -6.83 -27.82 -22.64
CA ILE A 482 -5.80 -28.83 -22.37
C ILE A 482 -5.82 -29.86 -23.50
N TYR A 483 -4.66 -30.11 -24.08
CA TYR A 483 -4.44 -31.23 -25.04
C TYR A 483 -3.77 -32.40 -24.32
N LYS A 484 -4.23 -33.58 -24.56
CA LYS A 484 -3.58 -34.84 -24.18
C LYS A 484 -3.16 -35.55 -25.45
N LEU A 485 -1.84 -35.73 -25.60
CA LEU A 485 -1.25 -36.31 -26.80
C LEU A 485 -0.69 -37.69 -26.53
N LYS A 486 -0.84 -38.59 -27.50
CA LYS A 486 -0.15 -39.88 -27.55
C LYS A 486 0.66 -39.93 -28.85
N PHE A 487 1.95 -40.25 -28.73
CA PHE A 487 2.82 -40.38 -29.88
C PHE A 487 2.81 -41.78 -30.48
N ASN A 488 3.26 -41.91 -31.74
CA ASN A 488 3.59 -43.17 -32.34
C ASN A 488 4.91 -43.73 -31.75
N ALA A 489 5.30 -44.94 -32.08
CA ALA A 489 6.48 -45.60 -31.50
C ALA A 489 7.84 -44.93 -31.85
N THR A 490 7.88 -44.16 -32.91
CA THR A 490 9.07 -43.46 -33.39
C THR A 490 9.16 -42.00 -32.91
N PHE A 491 8.14 -41.50 -32.20
CA PHE A 491 8.02 -40.10 -31.74
C PHE A 491 8.14 -39.08 -32.90
N ASP A 492 7.80 -39.42 -34.12
CA ASP A 492 7.84 -38.51 -35.27
C ASP A 492 6.48 -37.81 -35.53
N SER A 493 5.38 -38.41 -34.99
CA SER A 493 4.06 -37.86 -35.17
C SER A 493 3.13 -38.17 -34.00
N VAL A 494 2.11 -37.34 -33.85
CA VAL A 494 1.05 -37.54 -32.85
C VAL A 494 0.08 -38.60 -33.40
N LYS A 495 -0.16 -39.69 -32.63
CA LYS A 495 -1.07 -40.78 -32.94
C LYS A 495 -2.52 -40.51 -32.54
N ASP A 496 -2.68 -39.82 -31.37
CA ASP A 496 -4.00 -39.53 -30.81
C ASP A 496 -3.97 -38.19 -30.11
N ILE A 497 -5.01 -37.39 -30.31
CA ILE A 497 -5.20 -36.09 -29.71
C ILE A 497 -6.53 -36.06 -29.00
N GLN A 498 -6.50 -35.86 -27.68
CA GLN A 498 -7.70 -35.62 -26.91
C GLN A 498 -7.65 -34.16 -26.41
N PHE A 499 -8.75 -33.44 -26.55
CA PHE A 499 -8.87 -32.04 -26.18
C PHE A 499 -9.92 -31.87 -25.08
N TYR A 500 -9.59 -31.12 -24.08
CA TYR A 500 -10.39 -30.84 -22.91
C TYR A 500 -10.57 -29.36 -22.69
N ASN A 501 -11.79 -28.91 -22.49
CA ASN A 501 -12.14 -27.52 -22.22
C ASN A 501 -13.30 -27.44 -21.21
N ASP A 502 -14.04 -26.33 -21.16
CA ASP A 502 -15.22 -26.15 -20.32
C ASP A 502 -16.31 -27.18 -20.52
N LYS A 503 -16.51 -27.70 -21.77
CA LYS A 503 -17.46 -28.76 -22.08
C LYS A 503 -17.12 -30.11 -21.43
N ASN A 504 -15.86 -30.27 -21.04
CA ASN A 504 -15.38 -31.49 -20.36
C ASN A 504 -15.33 -31.34 -18.82
N GLY A 505 -15.88 -30.27 -18.25
CA GLY A 505 -16.00 -30.07 -16.81
C GLY A 505 -15.00 -29.07 -16.20
N PHE A 506 -14.16 -28.42 -16.98
CA PHE A 506 -13.40 -27.26 -16.48
C PHE A 506 -14.32 -26.05 -16.24
N PRO A 507 -14.00 -25.18 -15.30
CA PRO A 507 -14.79 -23.97 -15.04
C PRO A 507 -14.69 -22.93 -16.16
N SER A 508 -13.63 -23.00 -16.97
CA SER A 508 -13.33 -22.13 -18.10
C SER A 508 -12.33 -22.83 -19.02
N SER A 509 -12.32 -22.48 -20.30
CA SER A 509 -11.28 -22.88 -21.25
C SER A 509 -10.02 -22.03 -21.16
N LEU A 510 -10.08 -20.88 -20.44
CA LEU A 510 -9.01 -19.90 -20.33
C LEU A 510 -8.19 -20.11 -19.04
N PHE A 511 -6.92 -19.74 -19.12
CA PHE A 511 -6.01 -19.75 -17.98
C PHE A 511 -5.86 -21.11 -17.31
N LEU A 512 -5.86 -22.17 -18.11
CA LEU A 512 -5.60 -23.52 -17.64
C LEU A 512 -4.08 -23.78 -17.64
N ASN A 513 -3.59 -24.34 -16.53
CA ASN A 513 -2.20 -24.80 -16.40
C ASN A 513 -2.19 -26.29 -16.05
N THR A 514 -1.14 -27.00 -16.43
CA THR A 514 -0.96 -28.41 -16.08
C THR A 514 0.25 -28.59 -15.18
N PHE A 515 0.13 -29.44 -14.17
CA PHE A 515 1.14 -29.70 -13.16
C PHE A 515 1.21 -31.20 -12.85
N LYS A 516 2.38 -31.64 -12.44
CA LYS A 516 2.58 -33.02 -11.95
C LYS A 516 2.89 -32.98 -10.45
N VAL A 517 2.03 -33.55 -9.66
CA VAL A 517 2.17 -33.66 -8.20
C VAL A 517 1.88 -35.10 -7.80
N ASP A 518 2.74 -35.72 -7.02
CA ASP A 518 2.60 -37.14 -6.58
C ASP A 518 2.33 -38.09 -7.77
N ASN A 519 3.01 -37.91 -8.88
CA ASN A 519 2.83 -38.63 -10.15
C ASN A 519 1.43 -38.51 -10.78
N GLN A 520 0.58 -37.62 -10.27
CA GLN A 520 -0.75 -37.33 -10.83
C GLN A 520 -0.69 -36.03 -11.64
N ILE A 521 -1.39 -35.99 -12.78
CA ILE A 521 -1.61 -34.75 -13.52
C ILE A 521 -2.76 -33.99 -12.91
N LEU A 522 -2.49 -32.74 -12.54
CA LEU A 522 -3.44 -31.80 -11.99
C LEU A 522 -3.53 -30.58 -12.88
N PHE A 523 -4.65 -29.89 -12.82
CA PHE A 523 -4.92 -28.70 -13.62
C PHE A 523 -5.22 -27.51 -12.73
N GLY A 524 -4.42 -26.46 -12.85
CA GLY A 524 -4.72 -25.16 -12.27
C GLY A 524 -5.77 -24.45 -13.13
N THR A 525 -6.82 -23.98 -12.52
CA THR A 525 -7.92 -23.28 -13.19
C THR A 525 -8.24 -21.97 -12.48
N THR A 526 -9.09 -21.15 -13.04
CA THR A 526 -9.60 -19.93 -12.38
C THR A 526 -10.43 -20.22 -11.13
N LYS A 527 -10.86 -21.48 -10.93
CA LYS A 527 -11.64 -21.95 -9.77
C LYS A 527 -10.97 -23.16 -9.10
N GLY A 528 -9.72 -22.99 -8.65
CA GLY A 528 -9.01 -24.01 -7.90
C GLY A 528 -8.32 -25.07 -8.75
N VAL A 529 -7.98 -26.19 -8.12
CA VAL A 529 -7.27 -27.32 -8.74
C VAL A 529 -8.26 -28.37 -9.18
N TYR A 530 -8.08 -28.86 -10.40
CA TYR A 530 -8.90 -29.92 -11.02
C TYR A 530 -8.05 -31.13 -11.35
N ARG A 531 -8.72 -32.30 -11.45
CA ARG A 531 -8.15 -33.56 -11.94
C ARG A 531 -9.11 -34.27 -12.89
N GLN A 532 -8.59 -35.17 -13.69
CA GLN A 532 -9.45 -36.03 -14.49
C GLN A 532 -10.06 -37.13 -13.59
N ASP A 533 -11.37 -37.28 -13.62
CA ASP A 533 -12.06 -38.47 -13.10
C ASP A 533 -11.89 -39.63 -14.07
N LEU A 534 -11.29 -40.71 -13.60
CA LEU A 534 -10.97 -41.88 -14.44
C LEU A 534 -12.21 -42.60 -14.98
N SER A 535 -13.32 -42.53 -14.28
CA SER A 535 -14.56 -43.21 -14.63
C SER A 535 -15.35 -42.45 -15.69
N SER A 536 -15.61 -41.17 -15.48
CA SER A 536 -16.40 -40.32 -16.36
C SER A 536 -15.57 -39.61 -17.43
N LYS A 537 -14.24 -39.62 -17.31
CA LYS A 537 -13.26 -38.85 -18.11
C LYS A 537 -13.49 -37.34 -18.05
N LYS A 538 -14.36 -36.87 -17.16
CA LYS A 538 -14.60 -35.43 -16.92
C LYS A 538 -13.57 -34.82 -15.97
N MET A 539 -13.39 -33.54 -16.10
CA MET A 539 -12.57 -32.76 -15.19
C MET A 539 -13.39 -32.36 -13.97
N ILE A 540 -12.93 -32.70 -12.79
CA ILE A 540 -13.59 -32.45 -11.52
C ILE A 540 -12.62 -31.76 -10.55
N PRO A 541 -13.11 -30.96 -9.59
CA PRO A 541 -12.26 -30.40 -8.55
C PRO A 541 -11.52 -31.48 -7.77
N ASP A 542 -10.23 -31.29 -7.56
CA ASP A 542 -9.45 -32.20 -6.73
C ASP A 542 -9.86 -32.06 -5.25
N PRO A 543 -10.21 -33.15 -4.55
CA PRO A 543 -10.73 -33.06 -3.18
C PRO A 543 -9.70 -32.57 -2.15
N VAL A 544 -8.41 -32.87 -2.35
CA VAL A 544 -7.35 -32.44 -1.45
C VAL A 544 -7.15 -30.94 -1.58
N PHE A 545 -6.90 -30.45 -2.78
CA PHE A 545 -6.67 -29.04 -3.00
C PHE A 545 -7.91 -28.19 -2.77
N LYS A 546 -9.11 -28.71 -3.06
CA LYS A 546 -10.37 -28.06 -2.69
C LYS A 546 -10.46 -27.80 -1.19
N LYS A 547 -10.05 -28.78 -0.37
CA LYS A 547 -10.08 -28.67 1.09
C LYS A 547 -9.14 -27.58 1.62
N TYR A 548 -7.93 -27.45 1.02
CA TYR A 548 -6.88 -26.58 1.57
C TYR A 548 -6.77 -25.23 0.86
N LEU A 549 -7.04 -25.15 -0.44
CA LEU A 549 -6.90 -23.92 -1.25
C LEU A 549 -8.25 -23.33 -1.69
N GLY A 550 -9.36 -24.08 -1.51
CA GLY A 550 -10.69 -23.64 -1.96
C GLY A 550 -10.87 -23.72 -3.48
N LEU A 551 -11.95 -23.08 -3.95
CA LEU A 551 -12.30 -22.99 -5.38
C LEU A 551 -12.47 -21.54 -5.84
N GLU A 552 -12.11 -20.57 -5.01
CA GLU A 552 -12.38 -19.15 -5.29
C GLU A 552 -11.25 -18.46 -6.07
N ASN A 553 -10.06 -19.07 -6.14
CA ASN A 553 -8.87 -18.45 -6.68
C ASN A 553 -8.30 -19.19 -7.88
N HIS A 554 -7.70 -18.43 -8.79
CA HIS A 554 -6.92 -18.95 -9.91
C HIS A 554 -5.61 -19.58 -9.41
N ILE A 555 -5.40 -20.87 -9.69
CA ILE A 555 -4.16 -21.58 -9.40
C ILE A 555 -3.19 -21.39 -10.55
N ARG A 556 -2.17 -20.56 -10.32
CA ARG A 556 -1.18 -20.21 -11.34
C ARG A 556 0.01 -21.16 -11.36
N LEU A 557 0.38 -21.71 -10.19
CA LEU A 557 1.49 -22.62 -10.06
C LEU A 557 1.22 -23.66 -8.96
N LEU A 558 1.60 -24.93 -9.23
CA LEU A 558 1.81 -25.99 -8.23
C LEU A 558 3.16 -26.65 -8.51
N LYS A 559 4.04 -26.67 -7.52
CA LYS A 559 5.38 -27.26 -7.66
C LYS A 559 5.78 -28.06 -6.43
N PRO A 560 5.91 -29.38 -6.51
CA PRO A 560 6.47 -30.18 -5.44
C PRO A 560 7.97 -29.88 -5.24
N ASP A 561 8.44 -29.94 -4.00
CA ASP A 561 9.85 -29.84 -3.69
C ASP A 561 10.46 -31.21 -3.30
N HIS A 562 11.75 -31.23 -3.01
CA HIS A 562 12.48 -32.45 -2.62
C HIS A 562 12.16 -32.97 -1.20
N GLN A 563 11.32 -32.23 -0.43
CA GLN A 563 10.90 -32.56 0.93
C GLN A 563 9.41 -32.90 1.01
N ASP A 564 8.79 -33.26 -0.12
CA ASP A 564 7.37 -33.55 -0.26
C ASP A 564 6.43 -32.40 0.14
N ASN A 565 6.93 -31.14 0.15
CA ASN A 565 6.06 -29.99 0.23
C ASN A 565 5.57 -29.61 -1.16
N ILE A 566 4.43 -28.95 -1.23
CA ILE A 566 3.87 -28.40 -2.46
C ILE A 566 3.85 -26.88 -2.34
N TRP A 567 4.66 -26.24 -3.16
CA TRP A 567 4.63 -24.80 -3.35
C TRP A 567 3.50 -24.44 -4.31
N TYR A 568 2.81 -23.34 -4.05
CA TYR A 568 1.70 -22.92 -4.90
C TYR A 568 1.61 -21.39 -5.02
N ILE A 569 0.99 -20.96 -6.11
CA ILE A 569 0.53 -19.58 -6.30
C ILE A 569 -0.96 -19.67 -6.59
N SER A 570 -1.75 -19.10 -5.66
CA SER A 570 -3.21 -19.09 -5.70
C SER A 570 -3.72 -17.65 -5.65
N GLY A 571 -4.32 -17.17 -6.73
CA GLY A 571 -4.57 -15.74 -6.91
C GLY A 571 -3.26 -14.96 -6.81
N GLU A 572 -3.18 -14.01 -5.88
CA GLU A 572 -1.97 -13.24 -5.62
C GLU A 572 -1.12 -13.82 -4.48
N ASN A 573 -1.58 -14.89 -3.84
CA ASN A 573 -0.89 -15.47 -2.69
C ASN A 573 0.07 -16.57 -3.11
N THR A 574 1.29 -16.49 -2.61
CA THR A 574 2.25 -17.59 -2.62
C THR A 574 2.15 -18.34 -1.31
N GLY A 575 2.21 -19.66 -1.39
CA GLY A 575 2.17 -20.49 -0.19
C GLY A 575 2.92 -21.80 -0.34
N LYS A 576 3.07 -22.47 0.78
CA LYS A 576 3.66 -23.80 0.90
C LYS A 576 2.73 -24.69 1.69
N MET A 577 2.40 -25.84 1.13
CA MET A 577 1.69 -26.94 1.78
C MET A 577 2.71 -27.96 2.27
N SER A 578 2.90 -28.08 3.54
CA SER A 578 3.82 -29.06 4.13
C SER A 578 3.07 -30.29 4.65
N ARG A 579 3.43 -31.46 4.11
CA ARG A 579 2.81 -32.73 4.49
C ARG A 579 3.17 -33.11 5.94
N GLN A 580 2.15 -33.37 6.72
CA GLN A 580 2.29 -33.79 8.13
C GLN A 580 2.30 -35.30 8.26
N LYS A 581 2.82 -35.82 9.36
CA LYS A 581 2.91 -37.30 9.63
C LYS A 581 1.54 -37.98 9.59
N ASN A 582 0.46 -37.26 9.86
CA ASN A 582 -0.92 -37.79 9.82
C ASN A 582 -1.57 -37.69 8.42
N GLY A 583 -0.82 -37.32 7.39
CA GLY A 583 -1.31 -37.14 6.02
C GLY A 583 -2.03 -35.83 5.74
N SER A 584 -2.24 -34.97 6.73
CA SER A 584 -2.78 -33.61 6.53
C SER A 584 -1.71 -32.66 6.00
N PHE A 585 -2.12 -31.50 5.52
CA PHE A 585 -1.20 -30.44 5.12
C PHE A 585 -1.26 -29.24 6.09
N LYS A 586 -0.12 -28.68 6.39
CA LYS A 586 0.03 -27.38 7.03
C LYS A 586 0.26 -26.32 5.95
N ILE A 587 -0.55 -25.28 5.94
CA ILE A 587 -0.43 -24.15 4.99
C ILE A 587 0.43 -23.05 5.63
N GLU A 588 1.37 -22.55 4.86
CA GLU A 588 2.21 -21.39 5.21
C GLU A 588 2.18 -20.39 4.07
N GLU A 589 1.55 -19.22 4.29
CA GLU A 589 1.47 -18.12 3.33
C GLU A 589 2.11 -16.83 3.86
N LEU A 590 2.05 -16.61 5.17
CA LEU A 590 2.49 -15.36 5.78
C LEU A 590 3.92 -14.96 5.40
N PRO A 591 4.92 -15.87 5.36
CA PRO A 591 6.27 -15.51 4.96
C PRO A 591 6.40 -14.96 3.55
N PHE A 592 5.42 -15.24 2.68
CA PHE A 592 5.46 -14.96 1.25
C PHE A 592 4.56 -13.81 0.81
N ARG A 593 3.89 -13.13 1.77
CA ARG A 593 2.95 -12.04 1.45
C ARG A 593 3.60 -10.89 0.66
N LYS A 594 4.90 -10.67 0.87
CA LYS A 594 5.67 -9.67 0.11
C LYS A 594 5.85 -10.01 -1.37
N LEU A 595 5.56 -11.25 -1.78
CA LEU A 595 5.62 -11.67 -3.17
C LEU A 595 4.35 -11.37 -3.97
N ARG A 596 3.33 -10.80 -3.34
CA ARG A 596 2.09 -10.39 -4.03
C ARG A 596 2.39 -9.35 -5.10
N TYR A 597 1.81 -9.52 -6.28
CA TYR A 597 1.85 -8.59 -7.42
C TYR A 597 3.23 -8.39 -8.08
N ILE A 598 4.29 -9.08 -7.63
CA ILE A 598 5.65 -8.90 -8.19
C ILE A 598 6.11 -10.02 -9.12
N TYR A 599 5.35 -11.09 -9.31
CA TYR A 599 5.68 -12.12 -10.30
C TYR A 599 5.55 -11.59 -11.73
N VAL A 600 6.31 -12.17 -12.63
CA VAL A 600 6.11 -11.95 -14.07
C VAL A 600 4.84 -12.70 -14.48
N PRO A 601 3.77 -12.01 -14.92
CA PRO A 601 2.49 -12.68 -15.21
C PRO A 601 2.63 -13.76 -16.27
N GLY A 602 2.18 -14.96 -15.93
CA GLY A 602 2.28 -16.13 -16.77
C GLY A 602 3.64 -16.81 -16.79
N PHE A 603 4.64 -16.28 -16.11
CA PHE A 603 5.97 -16.88 -15.94
C PHE A 603 6.31 -16.99 -14.44
N GLU A 604 5.34 -17.33 -13.65
CA GLU A 604 5.52 -17.57 -12.22
C GLU A 604 6.58 -18.65 -12.02
N ASN A 605 7.68 -18.29 -11.37
CA ASN A 605 8.80 -19.21 -11.17
C ASN A 605 9.08 -19.39 -9.68
N ILE A 606 9.07 -20.63 -9.23
CA ILE A 606 9.55 -21.05 -7.92
C ILE A 606 10.56 -22.17 -8.15
N GLN A 607 11.80 -21.97 -7.76
CA GLN A 607 12.85 -22.97 -7.84
C GLN A 607 13.28 -23.40 -6.46
N THR A 608 13.21 -24.71 -6.21
CA THR A 608 13.60 -25.33 -4.93
C THR A 608 14.86 -26.17 -5.14
N THR A 609 15.73 -26.20 -4.13
CA THR A 609 16.94 -26.99 -4.17
C THR A 609 16.91 -28.11 -3.12
N LYS A 610 17.73 -29.13 -3.31
CA LYS A 610 17.93 -30.20 -2.29
C LYS A 610 18.45 -29.63 -0.97
N GLY A 611 19.18 -28.54 -1.00
CA GLY A 611 19.70 -27.84 0.18
C GLY A 611 18.68 -27.02 0.96
N GLY A 612 17.43 -26.91 0.46
CA GLY A 612 16.35 -26.14 1.10
C GLY A 612 16.30 -24.66 0.69
N ASP A 613 17.19 -24.20 -0.19
CA ASP A 613 17.08 -22.86 -0.76
C ASP A 613 15.88 -22.81 -1.71
N VAL A 614 15.15 -21.71 -1.69
CA VAL A 614 14.02 -21.46 -2.58
C VAL A 614 14.20 -20.11 -3.24
N PHE A 615 14.02 -20.06 -4.55
CA PHE A 615 14.13 -18.85 -5.34
C PHE A 615 12.80 -18.52 -6.01
N PHE A 616 12.47 -17.25 -6.04
CA PHE A 616 11.31 -16.72 -6.73
C PHE A 616 11.77 -15.75 -7.82
N GLY A 617 11.47 -16.07 -9.06
CA GLY A 617 11.69 -15.15 -10.19
C GLY A 617 10.60 -14.09 -10.20
N THR A 618 10.98 -12.83 -10.20
CA THR A 618 10.05 -11.69 -10.11
C THR A 618 10.37 -10.60 -11.11
N GLN A 619 9.50 -9.60 -11.21
CA GLN A 619 9.73 -8.38 -11.99
C GLN A 619 10.81 -7.48 -11.36
N GLU A 620 11.09 -7.68 -10.07
CA GLU A 620 12.04 -6.89 -9.28
C GLU A 620 13.37 -7.64 -9.02
N GLY A 621 13.66 -8.69 -9.80
CA GLY A 621 14.84 -9.53 -9.65
C GLY A 621 14.55 -10.87 -9.00
N LEU A 622 15.59 -11.53 -8.51
CA LEU A 622 15.52 -12.84 -7.88
C LEU A 622 15.39 -12.71 -6.37
N ILE A 623 14.37 -13.32 -5.81
CA ILE A 623 14.16 -13.36 -4.37
C ILE A 623 14.50 -14.74 -3.83
N HIS A 624 15.27 -14.78 -2.76
CA HIS A 624 15.67 -15.98 -2.05
C HIS A 624 14.92 -16.11 -0.72
N TYR A 625 14.40 -17.29 -0.44
CA TYR A 625 13.77 -17.63 0.83
C TYR A 625 14.62 -18.64 1.60
N SER A 626 14.82 -18.37 2.86
CA SER A 626 15.19 -19.39 3.84
C SER A 626 14.39 -19.18 5.11
N ALA A 627 13.90 -20.27 5.68
CA ALA A 627 13.05 -20.21 6.87
C ALA A 627 13.80 -19.57 8.04
N ILE A 628 13.22 -18.53 8.63
CA ILE A 628 13.68 -17.92 9.88
C ILE A 628 12.79 -18.45 11.01
N LYS A 629 13.41 -19.02 12.05
CA LYS A 629 12.68 -19.42 13.25
C LYS A 629 12.22 -18.16 14.01
N ASN A 630 10.95 -18.17 14.47
CA ASN A 630 10.39 -17.21 15.42
C ASN A 630 10.04 -15.80 14.90
N LYS A 631 9.93 -15.55 13.58
CA LYS A 631 9.33 -14.30 13.11
C LYS A 631 7.83 -14.28 13.46
N LYS A 632 7.38 -13.22 14.14
CA LYS A 632 5.97 -13.00 14.50
C LYS A 632 5.28 -12.20 13.41
N TYR A 633 4.42 -12.84 12.61
CA TYR A 633 3.67 -12.18 11.54
C TYR A 633 2.37 -11.53 12.02
N GLN A 634 1.83 -11.99 13.14
CA GLN A 634 0.54 -11.53 13.69
C GLN A 634 0.72 -10.60 14.91
N THR A 635 1.67 -9.67 14.81
CA THR A 635 1.86 -8.67 15.87
C THR A 635 0.71 -7.66 15.82
N LYS A 636 0.07 -7.42 16.98
CA LYS A 636 -0.95 -6.38 17.10
C LYS A 636 -0.29 -5.01 16.96
N TYR A 637 -0.95 -4.13 16.24
CA TYR A 637 -0.54 -2.76 16.02
C TYR A 637 -1.76 -1.83 15.99
N LYS A 638 -1.55 -0.52 15.96
CA LYS A 638 -2.62 0.47 16.03
C LYS A 638 -2.75 1.24 14.73
N ALA A 639 -3.98 1.49 14.33
CA ALA A 639 -4.27 2.59 13.42
C ALA A 639 -4.16 3.91 14.20
N LEU A 640 -3.97 4.98 13.49
CA LEU A 640 -3.78 6.31 14.03
C LEU A 640 -4.54 7.31 13.17
N ILE A 641 -5.33 8.17 13.80
CA ILE A 641 -5.84 9.38 13.15
C ILE A 641 -4.73 10.42 13.32
N SER A 642 -3.96 10.64 12.27
CA SER A 642 -2.77 11.52 12.33
C SER A 642 -3.17 12.98 12.50
N GLU A 643 -4.22 13.41 11.81
CA GLU A 643 -4.65 14.80 11.79
C GLU A 643 -6.13 14.92 11.43
N VAL A 644 -6.83 15.84 12.08
CA VAL A 644 -8.18 16.27 11.71
C VAL A 644 -8.16 17.78 11.53
N LYS A 645 -8.53 18.25 10.36
CA LYS A 645 -8.62 19.66 10.00
C LYS A 645 -10.03 20.06 9.65
N CYS A 646 -10.39 21.26 10.02
CA CYS A 646 -11.56 21.95 9.46
C CYS A 646 -11.10 22.66 8.17
N ILE A 647 -11.73 22.33 7.03
CA ILE A 647 -11.36 22.91 5.74
C ILE A 647 -11.98 24.29 5.53
N PHE A 648 -13.19 24.47 6.05
CA PHE A 648 -13.97 25.71 5.88
C PHE A 648 -14.58 26.15 7.20
N PRO A 649 -14.65 27.43 7.52
CA PRO A 649 -14.34 28.63 6.73
C PRO A 649 -12.85 29.00 6.70
N LYS A 650 -12.03 28.38 7.53
CA LYS A 650 -10.58 28.60 7.61
C LYS A 650 -9.90 27.27 7.89
N ASP A 651 -8.90 26.94 7.10
CA ASP A 651 -8.05 25.77 7.36
C ASP A 651 -7.49 25.84 8.79
N SER A 652 -7.99 24.99 9.66
CA SER A 652 -7.61 24.98 11.07
C SER A 652 -7.47 23.54 11.58
N LEU A 653 -6.39 23.32 12.32
CA LEU A 653 -6.13 22.03 12.95
C LEU A 653 -7.04 21.86 14.17
N LEU A 654 -7.88 20.80 14.14
CA LEU A 654 -8.75 20.44 15.26
C LEU A 654 -8.12 19.40 16.16
N PHE A 655 -7.44 18.43 15.56
CA PHE A 655 -6.81 17.34 16.26
C PHE A 655 -5.55 16.89 15.53
N SER A 656 -4.56 16.46 16.28
CA SER A 656 -3.43 15.72 15.73
C SER A 656 -3.00 14.68 16.76
N SER A 657 -2.89 13.42 16.36
CA SER A 657 -2.33 12.37 17.22
C SER A 657 -0.82 12.55 17.41
N ARG A 658 -0.23 13.42 16.63
CA ARG A 658 1.09 13.99 16.96
C ARG A 658 1.03 14.73 18.26
N TYR A 659 -0.19 14.99 18.75
CA TYR A 659 -0.55 15.73 19.92
C TYR A 659 -1.56 14.92 20.73
N ASP A 660 -1.14 14.22 21.77
CA ASP A 660 -2.08 13.65 22.74
C ASP A 660 -2.70 14.79 23.54
N VAL A 661 -3.93 15.09 23.29
CA VAL A 661 -4.73 15.86 24.23
C VAL A 661 -5.00 14.93 25.41
N LEU A 662 -4.15 15.01 26.43
CA LEU A 662 -4.52 14.42 27.72
C LEU A 662 -5.73 15.18 28.21
N PRO A 663 -6.86 14.53 28.53
CA PRO A 663 -7.97 15.21 29.17
C PRO A 663 -7.45 15.84 30.46
N ASN A 664 -7.76 17.12 30.68
CA ASN A 664 -7.56 17.73 31.97
C ASN A 664 -8.20 16.82 33.02
N LYS A 665 -7.37 16.29 33.94
CA LYS A 665 -7.83 15.49 35.06
C LYS A 665 -8.68 16.35 36.02
N THR A 666 -9.91 16.61 35.66
CA THR A 666 -10.95 17.04 36.57
C THR A 666 -12.28 16.51 36.00
N GLY A 667 -12.63 15.27 36.35
CA GLY A 667 -13.91 14.71 35.99
C GLY A 667 -13.79 13.22 35.60
N SER A 668 -14.61 12.45 36.23
CA SER A 668 -15.07 11.07 36.03
C SER A 668 -14.60 10.40 34.71
N GLU A 669 -14.22 9.14 34.80
CA GLU A 669 -13.78 8.21 33.73
C GLU A 669 -14.72 8.05 32.51
N ASN A 670 -15.79 8.83 32.41
CA ASN A 670 -16.85 8.73 31.38
C ASN A 670 -17.03 9.97 30.50
N ASP A 671 -16.18 11.04 30.65
CA ASP A 671 -16.29 12.19 29.76
C ASP A 671 -15.55 11.89 28.42
N LYS A 672 -16.30 11.39 27.44
CA LYS A 672 -15.94 11.42 26.03
C LYS A 672 -15.75 12.88 25.63
N LEU A 673 -14.50 13.32 25.46
CA LEU A 673 -14.21 14.63 24.86
C LEU A 673 -14.70 14.61 23.41
N SER A 674 -15.92 15.09 23.16
CA SER A 674 -16.38 15.36 21.81
C SER A 674 -15.95 16.79 21.43
N THR A 675 -15.33 16.92 20.25
CA THR A 675 -15.02 18.23 19.68
C THR A 675 -16.30 18.83 19.13
N VAL A 676 -16.80 19.90 19.76
CA VAL A 676 -18.03 20.57 19.32
C VAL A 676 -17.69 21.64 18.27
N LEU A 677 -18.28 21.54 17.11
CA LEU A 677 -18.04 22.41 15.95
C LEU A 677 -19.30 23.21 15.60
N PRO A 678 -19.18 24.50 15.29
CA PRO A 678 -20.29 25.26 14.75
C PRO A 678 -20.66 24.75 13.35
N TYR A 679 -21.90 24.90 12.93
CA TYR A 679 -22.37 24.46 11.59
C TYR A 679 -21.54 25.03 10.43
N SER A 680 -20.96 26.21 10.58
CA SER A 680 -20.05 26.80 9.59
C SER A 680 -18.75 26.00 9.39
N SER A 681 -18.41 25.09 10.30
CA SER A 681 -17.20 24.26 10.28
C SER A 681 -17.54 22.79 9.99
N ASN A 682 -18.47 22.53 9.10
CA ASN A 682 -19.01 21.22 8.78
C ASN A 682 -18.28 20.51 7.62
N ALA A 683 -17.08 20.99 7.27
CA ALA A 683 -16.20 20.36 6.30
C ALA A 683 -14.90 19.95 6.99
N LEU A 684 -14.65 18.64 7.06
CA LEU A 684 -13.54 18.05 7.79
C LEU A 684 -12.65 17.19 6.90
N HIS A 685 -11.37 17.31 7.10
CA HIS A 685 -10.34 16.45 6.49
C HIS A 685 -9.70 15.59 7.56
N PHE A 686 -9.78 14.29 7.38
CA PHE A 686 -9.15 13.28 8.23
C PHE A 686 -7.92 12.72 7.52
N SER A 687 -6.81 12.71 8.22
CA SER A 687 -5.60 12.03 7.80
C SER A 687 -5.32 10.90 8.78
N PHE A 688 -4.96 9.74 8.28
CA PHE A 688 -4.71 8.57 9.12
C PHE A 688 -3.50 7.78 8.64
N ALA A 689 -2.94 6.98 9.54
CA ALA A 689 -1.74 6.19 9.33
C ALA A 689 -1.80 4.90 10.16
N SER A 690 -0.79 4.06 10.02
CA SER A 690 -0.58 2.91 10.88
C SER A 690 0.88 2.80 11.29
N LEU A 691 1.11 2.42 12.55
CA LEU A 691 2.45 2.30 13.12
C LEU A 691 3.07 0.93 12.79
N CYS A 692 2.86 0.47 11.55
CA CYS A 692 3.45 -0.74 10.96
C CYS A 692 4.35 -0.31 9.80
N PHE A 693 5.67 -0.50 9.93
CA PHE A 693 6.64 0.07 9.00
C PHE A 693 7.19 -0.94 8.00
N GLU A 694 6.94 -2.23 8.19
CA GLU A 694 7.58 -3.29 7.38
C GLU A 694 7.22 -3.19 5.88
N ASP A 695 6.04 -2.73 5.55
CA ASP A 695 5.61 -2.43 4.18
C ASP A 695 4.48 -1.38 4.25
N ALA A 696 4.85 -0.16 4.62
CA ALA A 696 3.89 0.90 4.87
C ALA A 696 3.03 1.21 3.62
N ASP A 697 3.65 1.17 2.44
CA ASP A 697 2.97 1.45 1.16
C ASP A 697 1.95 0.37 0.77
N ALA A 698 2.07 -0.85 1.29
CA ALA A 698 1.12 -1.94 1.07
C ALA A 698 -0.01 -1.97 2.11
N THR A 699 0.04 -1.12 3.13
CA THR A 699 -0.97 -1.04 4.18
C THR A 699 -2.25 -0.41 3.64
N LYS A 700 -3.36 -1.11 3.79
CA LYS A 700 -4.68 -0.68 3.36
C LYS A 700 -5.48 -0.20 4.56
N TYR A 701 -6.34 0.78 4.34
CA TYR A 701 -7.19 1.38 5.35
C TYR A 701 -8.65 1.23 4.96
N GLU A 702 -9.50 1.03 5.95
CA GLU A 702 -10.94 1.22 5.84
C GLU A 702 -11.38 2.18 6.94
N TYR A 703 -12.38 2.96 6.65
CA TYR A 703 -12.91 3.98 7.54
C TYR A 703 -14.44 3.97 7.51
N TRP A 704 -15.03 4.53 8.55
CA TRP A 704 -16.47 4.67 8.69
C TRP A 704 -16.79 5.91 9.52
N LEU A 705 -17.67 6.75 9.00
CA LEU A 705 -18.21 7.87 9.75
C LEU A 705 -19.60 7.47 10.29
N GLU A 706 -19.64 6.98 11.54
CA GLU A 706 -20.87 6.68 12.24
C GLU A 706 -21.71 7.94 12.38
N GLY A 707 -22.99 7.82 12.09
CA GLY A 707 -23.92 8.96 12.00
C GLY A 707 -24.09 9.53 10.58
N PHE A 708 -23.26 9.13 9.61
CA PHE A 708 -23.33 9.58 8.22
C PHE A 708 -23.30 8.43 7.20
N GLU A 709 -22.37 7.50 7.34
CA GLU A 709 -22.24 6.35 6.43
C GLU A 709 -22.92 5.11 7.03
N PRO A 710 -23.54 4.23 6.22
CA PRO A 710 -24.24 3.05 6.73
C PRO A 710 -23.29 1.94 7.21
N THR A 711 -22.09 1.84 6.63
CA THR A 711 -21.12 0.76 6.88
C THR A 711 -19.70 1.25 6.65
N TRP A 712 -18.73 0.40 6.98
CA TRP A 712 -17.32 0.58 6.64
C TRP A 712 -17.11 0.70 5.13
N SER A 713 -16.14 1.54 4.74
CA SER A 713 -15.63 1.61 3.37
C SER A 713 -14.91 0.32 2.98
N ASP A 714 -14.66 0.12 1.69
CA ASP A 714 -13.72 -0.92 1.25
C ASP A 714 -12.28 -0.57 1.63
N TYR A 715 -11.46 -1.60 1.85
CA TYR A 715 -10.03 -1.42 2.08
C TYR A 715 -9.33 -0.79 0.87
N SER A 716 -8.72 0.37 1.07
CA SER A 716 -7.98 1.12 0.05
C SER A 716 -6.60 1.56 0.56
N LEU A 717 -5.72 2.02 -0.33
CA LEU A 717 -4.43 2.61 0.02
C LEU A 717 -4.55 4.09 0.41
N GLN A 718 -5.76 4.65 0.42
CA GLN A 718 -5.98 6.04 0.80
C GLN A 718 -5.66 6.25 2.28
N THR A 719 -4.92 7.31 2.58
CA THR A 719 -4.51 7.72 3.92
C THR A 719 -5.20 9.00 4.38
N GLU A 720 -6.18 9.47 3.59
CA GLU A 720 -6.91 10.71 3.80
C GLU A 720 -8.38 10.55 3.39
N LYS A 721 -9.26 11.24 4.08
CA LYS A 721 -10.69 11.31 3.74
C LYS A 721 -11.24 12.68 4.07
N GLU A 722 -11.98 13.23 3.11
CA GLU A 722 -12.70 14.48 3.29
C GLU A 722 -14.20 14.24 3.36
N TYR A 723 -14.85 14.96 4.25
CA TYR A 723 -16.29 15.07 4.35
C TYR A 723 -16.67 16.54 4.27
N THR A 724 -17.55 16.86 3.36
CA THR A 724 -18.04 18.23 3.16
C THR A 724 -19.54 18.29 3.40
N ASN A 725 -20.03 19.43 3.93
CA ASN A 725 -21.44 19.66 4.20
C ASN A 725 -22.09 18.61 5.11
N LEU A 726 -21.38 18.21 6.18
CA LEU A 726 -21.93 17.32 7.18
C LEU A 726 -23.15 18.00 7.85
N PRO A 727 -24.31 17.33 7.95
CA PRO A 727 -25.45 17.82 8.70
C PRO A 727 -25.13 18.02 10.20
N GLU A 728 -26.02 18.73 10.90
CA GLU A 728 -25.97 18.77 12.36
C GLU A 728 -26.21 17.38 12.94
N ASN A 729 -25.25 16.82 13.64
CA ASN A 729 -25.35 15.52 14.35
C ASN A 729 -24.12 15.29 15.22
N GLU A 730 -24.20 14.25 16.06
CA GLU A 730 -23.04 13.62 16.68
C GLU A 730 -22.44 12.59 15.72
N TYR A 731 -21.12 12.58 15.57
CA TYR A 731 -20.38 11.72 14.66
C TYR A 731 -19.24 11.05 15.37
N VAL A 732 -18.95 9.83 14.94
CA VAL A 732 -17.73 9.11 15.32
C VAL A 732 -16.99 8.67 14.05
N PHE A 733 -15.81 9.20 13.83
CA PHE A 733 -14.96 8.74 12.75
C PHE A 733 -14.11 7.57 13.23
N HIS A 734 -14.24 6.45 12.57
CA HIS A 734 -13.53 5.21 12.82
C HIS A 734 -12.54 4.91 11.70
N VAL A 735 -11.37 4.43 12.04
CA VAL A 735 -10.39 3.94 11.05
C VAL A 735 -9.63 2.75 11.58
N ARG A 736 -9.41 1.77 10.73
CA ARG A 736 -8.52 0.64 10.99
C ARG A 736 -7.68 0.32 9.76
N ALA A 737 -6.52 -0.23 10.00
CA ALA A 737 -5.56 -0.56 8.97
C ALA A 737 -5.42 -2.09 8.83
N LYS A 738 -5.12 -2.55 7.63
CA LYS A 738 -4.77 -3.93 7.33
C LYS A 738 -3.38 -3.95 6.71
N ASN A 739 -2.43 -4.55 7.41
CA ASN A 739 -1.05 -4.64 6.93
C ASN A 739 -0.88 -5.71 5.84
N MET A 740 0.32 -5.83 5.29
CA MET A 740 0.65 -6.81 4.27
C MET A 740 0.37 -8.28 4.66
N TYR A 741 0.34 -8.59 5.97
CA TYR A 741 0.05 -9.93 6.49
C TYR A 741 -1.45 -10.18 6.73
N ASP A 742 -2.30 -9.29 6.25
CA ASP A 742 -3.76 -9.29 6.47
C ASP A 742 -4.17 -9.18 7.95
N VAL A 743 -3.27 -8.72 8.81
CA VAL A 743 -3.59 -8.41 10.20
C VAL A 743 -4.29 -7.07 10.27
N VAL A 744 -5.45 -7.05 10.89
CA VAL A 744 -6.21 -5.81 11.13
C VAL A 744 -5.71 -5.16 12.42
N SER A 745 -5.49 -3.86 12.39
CA SER A 745 -5.05 -3.06 13.53
C SER A 745 -6.13 -2.92 14.59
N GLU A 746 -5.74 -2.47 15.78
CA GLU A 746 -6.68 -1.83 16.69
C GLU A 746 -7.23 -0.56 16.02
N GLU A 747 -8.50 -0.28 16.30
CA GLU A 747 -9.23 0.84 15.72
C GLU A 747 -8.81 2.15 16.37
N ALA A 748 -8.74 3.23 15.56
CA ALA A 748 -8.61 4.60 16.04
C ALA A 748 -9.95 5.31 15.84
N VAL A 749 -10.35 6.10 16.84
CA VAL A 749 -11.67 6.73 16.90
C VAL A 749 -11.52 8.21 17.21
N PHE A 750 -12.35 9.04 16.55
CA PHE A 750 -12.46 10.47 16.81
C PHE A 750 -13.93 10.89 16.91
N HIS A 751 -14.32 11.44 18.07
CA HIS A 751 -15.68 11.89 18.35
C HIS A 751 -15.80 13.39 18.09
N PHE A 752 -16.85 13.80 17.39
CA PHE A 752 -17.17 15.21 17.20
C PHE A 752 -18.66 15.43 17.03
N GLU A 753 -19.10 16.66 17.31
CA GLU A 753 -20.49 17.10 17.16
C GLU A 753 -20.53 18.34 16.28
N ILE A 754 -21.45 18.38 15.34
CA ILE A 754 -21.75 19.57 14.56
C ILE A 754 -23.06 20.16 15.06
N LEU A 755 -22.96 21.36 15.62
CA LEU A 755 -24.12 22.08 16.14
C LEU A 755 -25.07 22.49 15.01
N PRO A 756 -26.39 22.57 15.29
CA PRO A 756 -27.34 23.05 14.31
C PRO A 756 -27.06 24.52 13.92
N PRO A 757 -27.35 24.91 12.66
CA PRO A 757 -27.23 26.30 12.24
C PRO A 757 -28.18 27.19 13.03
N TRP A 758 -27.82 28.47 13.25
CA TRP A 758 -28.53 29.39 14.09
C TRP A 758 -30.03 29.45 13.76
N TYR A 759 -30.37 29.28 12.48
CA TYR A 759 -31.76 29.34 11.98
C TYR A 759 -32.57 28.04 12.24
N ARG A 760 -31.95 26.96 12.75
CA ARG A 760 -32.57 25.70 13.19
C ARG A 760 -32.47 25.48 14.71
N THR A 761 -32.02 26.48 15.45
CA THR A 761 -31.95 26.38 16.89
C THR A 761 -33.36 26.55 17.50
N PHE A 762 -33.56 26.06 18.73
CA PHE A 762 -34.79 26.23 19.46
C PHE A 762 -35.25 27.71 19.50
N TRP A 763 -34.29 28.63 19.67
CA TRP A 763 -34.58 30.08 19.71
C TRP A 763 -34.99 30.62 18.35
N ALA A 764 -34.43 30.09 17.26
CA ALA A 764 -34.87 30.48 15.92
C ALA A 764 -36.30 30.00 15.61
N TYR A 765 -36.64 28.77 16.00
CA TYR A 765 -38.00 28.28 15.86
C TYR A 765 -39.00 29.06 16.73
N LEU A 766 -38.60 29.42 17.96
CA LEU A 766 -39.39 30.29 18.79
C LEU A 766 -39.60 31.66 18.14
N PHE A 767 -38.54 32.22 17.52
CA PHE A 767 -38.63 33.48 16.76
C PHE A 767 -39.56 33.33 15.57
N TYR A 768 -39.44 32.27 14.79
CA TYR A 768 -40.31 32.01 13.64
C TYR A 768 -41.78 31.85 14.08
N PHE A 769 -41.99 31.13 15.16
CA PHE A 769 -43.31 30.99 15.75
C PHE A 769 -43.89 32.35 16.20
N ALA A 770 -43.09 33.18 16.85
CA ALA A 770 -43.50 34.52 17.26
C ALA A 770 -43.78 35.41 16.02
N LEU A 771 -42.89 35.38 14.99
CA LEU A 771 -43.09 36.11 13.74
C LEU A 771 -44.37 35.65 13.04
N TYR A 772 -44.60 34.34 12.92
CA TYR A 772 -45.79 33.77 12.33
C TYR A 772 -47.04 34.19 13.11
N SER A 773 -46.96 34.16 14.45
CA SER A 773 -48.05 34.62 15.29
C SER A 773 -48.36 36.11 15.11
N ILE A 774 -47.32 36.95 14.93
CA ILE A 774 -47.48 38.37 14.65
C ILE A 774 -48.12 38.54 13.26
N VAL A 775 -47.72 37.79 12.27
CA VAL A 775 -48.30 37.84 10.91
C VAL A 775 -49.80 37.47 10.95
N ILE A 776 -50.11 36.37 11.66
CA ILE A 776 -51.52 35.96 11.86
C ILE A 776 -52.28 37.05 12.59
N TYR A 777 -51.73 37.61 13.67
CA TYR A 777 -52.36 38.72 14.39
C TYR A 777 -52.62 39.92 13.48
N LEU A 778 -51.64 40.31 12.65
CA LEU A 778 -51.81 41.40 11.67
C LEU A 778 -52.87 41.08 10.63
N ILE A 779 -52.92 39.84 10.12
CA ILE A 779 -53.94 39.39 9.17
C ILE A 779 -55.33 39.45 9.82
N VAL A 780 -55.45 38.92 11.04
CA VAL A 780 -56.72 38.96 11.79
C VAL A 780 -57.12 40.40 12.08
N ARG A 781 -56.18 41.24 12.50
CA ARG A 781 -56.41 42.66 12.70
C ARG A 781 -56.83 43.38 11.41
N TYR A 782 -56.16 43.08 10.31
CA TYR A 782 -56.52 43.60 8.97
C TYR A 782 -57.91 43.15 8.54
N GLN A 783 -58.20 41.84 8.69
CA GLN A 783 -59.55 41.31 8.40
C GLN A 783 -60.63 41.94 9.28
N LYS A 784 -60.35 42.13 10.58
CA LYS A 784 -61.27 42.87 11.46
C LYS A 784 -61.48 44.29 10.97
N SER A 785 -60.39 44.98 10.58
CA SER A 785 -60.52 46.38 10.05
C SER A 785 -61.28 46.45 8.73
N VAL A 786 -61.07 45.41 7.86
CA VAL A 786 -61.84 45.31 6.57
C VAL A 786 -63.28 44.94 6.87
N ALA A 787 -63.53 44.01 7.76
CA ALA A 787 -64.90 43.66 8.17
C ALA A 787 -65.65 44.83 8.85
N GLU A 788 -64.95 45.64 9.67
CA GLU A 788 -65.50 46.85 10.26
C GLU A 788 -65.78 47.92 9.18
N ARG A 789 -64.90 48.04 8.16
CA ARG A 789 -65.18 48.93 6.99
C ARG A 789 -66.33 48.40 6.16
N GLN A 790 -66.38 47.10 5.86
CA GLN A 790 -67.55 46.51 5.16
C GLN A 790 -68.85 46.62 5.95
N ARG A 791 -68.78 46.46 7.29
CA ARG A 791 -69.93 46.62 8.11
C ARG A 791 -70.45 48.06 8.14
N ARG A 792 -69.54 49.07 8.11
CA ARG A 792 -69.94 50.49 7.94
C ARG A 792 -70.49 50.72 6.54
N GLN A 793 -69.87 50.13 5.48
CA GLN A 793 -70.39 50.23 4.11
C GLN A 793 -71.77 49.54 3.93
N LEU A 794 -71.96 48.38 4.64
CA LEU A 794 -73.21 47.64 4.61
C LEU A 794 -74.31 48.45 5.28
N ILE A 795 -74.00 49.10 6.40
CA ILE A 795 -74.94 49.99 7.06
C ILE A 795 -75.29 51.18 6.18
N GLU A 796 -74.29 51.80 5.53
CA GLU A 796 -74.57 52.91 4.58
C GLU A 796 -75.30 52.43 3.33
N ASN A 797 -75.04 51.19 2.82
CA ASN A 797 -75.77 50.65 1.69
C ASN A 797 -77.20 50.18 2.03
N GLN A 798 -77.42 49.68 3.27
CA GLN A 798 -78.75 49.30 3.68
C GLN A 798 -79.70 50.56 3.84
N GLU A 799 -79.13 51.70 4.22
CA GLU A 799 -79.89 52.96 4.21
C GLU A 799 -80.15 53.41 2.75
N LYS A 800 -79.30 53.16 1.78
CA LYS A 800 -79.46 53.43 0.30
C LYS A 800 -80.41 52.43 -0.36
N GLU A 801 -80.39 51.16 0.02
CA GLU A 801 -81.22 50.12 -0.59
C GLU A 801 -82.69 50.23 -0.11
N LEU A 802 -82.96 50.72 1.11
CA LEU A 802 -84.31 50.98 1.55
C LEU A 802 -85.01 52.05 0.74
N LEU A 803 -84.25 52.90 0.03
CA LEU A 803 -84.72 53.89 -0.91
C LEU A 803 -84.81 53.40 -2.40
N ARG A 804 -84.08 52.32 -2.76
CA ARG A 804 -84.06 51.74 -4.12
C ARG A 804 -85.00 50.54 -4.32
N SER A 805 -85.39 49.86 -3.29
CA SER A 805 -86.16 48.60 -3.37
C SER A 805 -87.66 48.84 -3.73
N ARG A 806 -88.09 50.10 -4.05
CA ARG A 806 -89.36 50.42 -4.66
C ARG A 806 -89.38 50.65 -6.15
N ALA A 807 -88.20 50.52 -6.83
CA ALA A 807 -88.13 50.87 -8.26
C ALA A 807 -87.81 49.72 -9.21
N GLU A 808 -87.31 48.55 -8.75
CA GLU A 808 -86.76 47.52 -9.63
C GLU A 808 -87.34 46.13 -9.47
N LEU A 809 -88.68 46.03 -9.50
CA LEU A 809 -89.36 44.73 -9.48
C LEU A 809 -89.76 44.26 -10.94
N ASN A 810 -89.21 44.83 -11.97
CA ASN A 810 -89.63 44.47 -13.31
C ASN A 810 -88.60 44.09 -14.33
N GLU A 811 -87.37 43.81 -13.95
CA GLU A 811 -86.38 43.48 -14.99
C GLU A 811 -85.41 42.34 -14.61
N GLN A 812 -85.88 41.15 -14.24
CA GLN A 812 -85.04 39.95 -14.11
C GLN A 812 -85.73 38.70 -14.63
N LYS A 813 -85.74 38.50 -15.87
CA LYS A 813 -86.04 37.20 -16.48
C LYS A 813 -85.24 36.96 -17.79
N LEU A 814 -84.03 37.34 -17.90
CA LEU A 814 -83.31 37.00 -19.17
C LEU A 814 -81.77 37.06 -19.02
N THR A 815 -81.11 36.34 -18.22
CA THR A 815 -79.68 36.10 -18.41
C THR A 815 -79.12 34.99 -17.44
N LEU A 816 -79.57 33.76 -17.60
CA LEU A 816 -79.05 32.66 -16.81
C LEU A 816 -78.62 31.40 -17.59
N GLU A 817 -78.28 31.58 -18.83
CA GLU A 817 -77.83 30.37 -19.62
C GLU A 817 -76.46 30.42 -20.30
N GLN A 818 -75.63 31.40 -20.10
CA GLN A 818 -74.34 31.49 -20.82
C GLN A 818 -73.10 31.39 -20.03
N GLN A 819 -73.05 31.04 -18.77
CA GLN A 819 -71.81 31.04 -17.97
C GLN A 819 -71.24 29.70 -17.57
N ASN A 820 -71.79 28.55 -17.92
CA ASN A 820 -71.30 27.24 -17.47
C ASN A 820 -70.34 26.51 -18.40
N MET A 821 -69.93 27.06 -19.51
CA MET A 821 -69.05 26.35 -20.49
C MET A 821 -67.58 26.82 -20.52
N ALA A 822 -67.22 27.87 -19.80
CA ALA A 822 -65.84 28.42 -19.84
C ALA A 822 -64.85 27.83 -18.79
N ILE A 823 -65.36 27.30 -17.70
CA ILE A 823 -64.51 26.94 -16.53
C ILE A 823 -63.78 25.56 -16.65
N ILE A 824 -64.28 24.69 -17.53
CA ILE A 824 -63.68 23.32 -17.68
C ILE A 824 -62.43 23.32 -18.56
N ARG A 825 -62.27 24.31 -19.43
CA ARG A 825 -61.14 24.32 -20.35
C ARG A 825 -59.83 24.85 -19.76
N GLU A 826 -59.92 25.71 -18.75
CA GLU A 826 -58.77 26.38 -18.15
C GLU A 826 -57.95 25.47 -17.17
N ASN A 827 -58.63 24.51 -16.53
CA ASN A 827 -57.99 23.58 -15.58
C ASN A 827 -57.16 22.44 -16.22
N LEU A 828 -57.40 22.14 -17.51
CA LEU A 828 -56.65 21.09 -18.20
C LEU A 828 -55.30 21.57 -18.72
N GLU A 829 -55.26 22.83 -19.20
CA GLU A 829 -54.02 23.45 -19.71
C GLU A 829 -53.00 23.71 -18.61
N THR A 830 -53.45 24.07 -17.39
CA THR A 830 -52.57 24.38 -16.25
C THR A 830 -51.84 23.11 -15.75
N THR A 831 -52.48 21.94 -15.78
CA THR A 831 -51.87 20.69 -15.32
C THR A 831 -50.79 20.15 -16.29
N ILE A 832 -51.00 20.35 -17.59
CA ILE A 832 -50.03 19.96 -18.63
C ILE A 832 -48.81 20.87 -18.57
N ASN A 833 -49.01 22.17 -18.37
CA ASN A 833 -47.91 23.13 -18.26
C ASN A 833 -47.03 22.95 -17.03
N LEU A 834 -47.58 22.53 -15.89
CA LEU A 834 -46.83 22.21 -14.67
C LEU A 834 -45.96 20.94 -14.82
N LYS A 835 -46.45 19.93 -15.55
CA LYS A 835 -45.71 18.71 -15.83
C LYS A 835 -44.54 18.94 -16.81
N ASN A 836 -44.81 19.73 -17.88
CA ASN A 836 -43.78 20.09 -18.85
C ASN A 836 -42.69 21.01 -18.26
N ALA A 837 -43.03 21.89 -17.32
CA ALA A 837 -42.10 22.74 -16.60
C ALA A 837 -41.14 21.91 -15.71
N LYS A 838 -41.60 20.80 -15.11
CA LYS A 838 -40.77 19.92 -14.31
C LYS A 838 -39.74 19.12 -15.15
N VAL A 839 -40.13 18.71 -16.37
CA VAL A 839 -39.21 18.05 -17.31
C VAL A 839 -38.22 19.09 -17.89
N ALA A 840 -38.67 20.28 -18.19
CA ALA A 840 -37.80 21.36 -18.65
C ALA A 840 -36.77 21.79 -17.59
N SER A 841 -37.16 21.84 -16.32
CA SER A 841 -36.26 22.15 -15.19
C SER A 841 -35.14 21.12 -15.04
N ASN A 842 -35.44 19.82 -15.17
CA ASN A 842 -34.41 18.78 -15.12
C ASN A 842 -33.48 18.82 -16.33
N THR A 843 -33.99 19.21 -17.50
CA THR A 843 -33.19 19.38 -18.70
C THR A 843 -32.27 20.60 -18.62
N VAL A 844 -32.71 21.68 -18.00
CA VAL A 844 -31.90 22.89 -17.76
C VAL A 844 -30.75 22.57 -16.78
N ASN A 845 -30.98 21.73 -15.78
CA ASN A 845 -29.93 21.27 -14.87
C ASN A 845 -28.86 20.47 -15.62
N LEU A 846 -29.23 19.63 -16.59
CA LEU A 846 -28.28 18.90 -17.43
C LEU A 846 -27.50 19.85 -18.37
N ILE A 847 -28.13 20.91 -18.86
CA ILE A 847 -27.46 21.95 -19.66
C ILE A 847 -26.40 22.66 -18.82
N HIS A 848 -26.76 23.05 -17.62
CA HIS A 848 -25.85 23.78 -16.71
C HIS A 848 -24.64 22.96 -16.31
N LEU A 849 -24.83 21.67 -16.07
CA LEU A 849 -23.74 20.72 -15.78
C LEU A 849 -22.79 20.54 -16.98
N ASN A 850 -23.35 20.46 -18.20
CA ASN A 850 -22.56 20.39 -19.43
C ASN A 850 -21.80 21.69 -19.74
N GLU A 851 -22.40 22.86 -19.47
CA GLU A 851 -21.71 24.14 -19.64
C GLU A 851 -20.54 24.32 -18.67
N ILE A 852 -20.69 23.89 -17.42
CA ILE A 852 -19.61 23.90 -16.42
C ILE A 852 -18.46 22.97 -16.84
N LEU A 853 -18.77 21.77 -17.30
CA LEU A 853 -17.76 20.80 -17.74
C LEU A 853 -17.04 21.28 -19.03
N LEU A 854 -17.74 21.89 -19.95
CA LEU A 854 -17.16 22.49 -21.16
C LEU A 854 -16.27 23.70 -20.83
N SER A 855 -16.68 24.51 -19.86
CA SER A 855 -15.90 25.66 -19.39
C SER A 855 -14.61 25.21 -18.67
N ILE A 856 -14.64 24.14 -17.92
CA ILE A 856 -13.46 23.53 -17.29
C ILE A 856 -12.50 22.98 -18.36
N LYS A 857 -13.04 22.35 -19.40
CA LYS A 857 -12.25 21.82 -20.51
C LYS A 857 -11.56 22.94 -21.29
N ASP A 858 -12.23 24.05 -21.50
CA ASP A 858 -11.71 25.22 -22.22
C ASP A 858 -10.64 25.96 -21.40
N LEU A 859 -10.83 26.08 -20.09
CA LEU A 859 -9.85 26.65 -19.16
C LEU A 859 -8.57 25.80 -19.06
N ILE A 860 -8.69 24.49 -19.07
CA ILE A 860 -7.55 23.56 -19.09
C ILE A 860 -6.80 23.65 -20.42
N GLY A 861 -7.50 23.78 -21.54
CA GLY A 861 -6.90 23.99 -22.87
C GLY A 861 -6.16 25.33 -23.02
N GLN A 862 -6.51 26.33 -22.20
CA GLN A 862 -5.83 27.64 -22.17
C GLN A 862 -4.56 27.62 -21.30
N ILE A 863 -4.50 26.75 -20.27
CA ILE A 863 -3.32 26.57 -19.42
C ILE A 863 -2.17 25.95 -20.21
N ASP A 864 -2.47 25.10 -21.18
CA ASP A 864 -1.48 24.39 -22.02
C ASP A 864 -0.66 25.31 -22.96
N LYS A 865 -1.02 26.57 -23.08
CA LYS A 865 -0.36 27.53 -23.99
C LYS A 865 0.75 28.36 -23.32
N LYS A 866 1.04 28.21 -22.05
CA LYS A 866 1.93 29.15 -21.35
C LYS A 866 3.07 28.60 -20.50
N ASN A 867 3.22 27.31 -20.24
CA ASN A 867 4.35 26.80 -19.44
C ASN A 867 4.76 25.36 -19.79
N ASP A 868 6.06 25.21 -20.00
CA ASP A 868 6.96 24.03 -20.10
C ASP A 868 6.36 22.62 -20.35
N PRO A 869 6.80 21.94 -21.46
CA PRO A 869 6.05 20.84 -22.07
C PRO A 869 6.03 19.49 -21.36
N ASN A 870 6.89 19.20 -20.37
CA ASN A 870 7.14 17.82 -19.96
C ASN A 870 6.47 17.35 -18.66
N VAL A 871 6.00 18.22 -17.80
CA VAL A 871 5.41 17.83 -16.51
C VAL A 871 3.88 17.87 -16.53
N ASN A 872 3.29 18.76 -17.31
CA ASN A 872 1.83 18.98 -17.30
C ASN A 872 1.06 18.09 -18.29
N PHE A 873 1.72 17.51 -19.27
CA PHE A 873 1.05 16.76 -20.35
C PHE A 873 0.35 15.48 -19.85
N SER A 874 0.96 14.76 -18.90
CA SER A 874 0.35 13.51 -18.36
C SER A 874 -0.86 13.78 -17.47
N LEU A 875 -0.83 14.84 -16.66
CA LEU A 875 -1.92 15.22 -15.76
C LEU A 875 -3.10 15.84 -16.53
N LEU A 876 -2.81 16.71 -17.49
CA LEU A 876 -3.81 17.34 -18.34
C LEU A 876 -4.52 16.34 -19.25
N THR A 877 -3.79 15.35 -19.74
CA THR A 877 -4.39 14.25 -20.54
C THR A 877 -5.31 13.36 -19.68
N LYS A 878 -4.97 13.13 -18.41
CA LYS A 878 -5.83 12.38 -17.49
C LYS A 878 -7.09 13.17 -17.10
N ILE A 879 -6.94 14.47 -16.86
CA ILE A 879 -8.07 15.35 -16.53
C ILE A 879 -9.02 15.48 -17.73
N ASN A 880 -8.49 15.67 -18.94
CA ASN A 880 -9.31 15.69 -20.15
C ASN A 880 -10.03 14.35 -20.38
N LYS A 881 -9.39 13.21 -20.13
CA LYS A 881 -10.05 11.90 -20.23
C LYS A 881 -11.14 11.70 -19.16
N LEU A 882 -10.97 12.21 -17.96
CA LEU A 882 -11.99 12.14 -16.90
C LEU A 882 -13.18 13.03 -17.21
N ILE A 883 -12.93 14.23 -17.72
CA ILE A 883 -13.98 15.17 -18.17
C ILE A 883 -14.73 14.59 -19.39
N ASP A 884 -14.03 14.02 -20.34
CA ASP A 884 -14.64 13.37 -21.51
C ASP A 884 -15.48 12.14 -21.10
N HIS A 885 -15.13 11.45 -20.04
CA HIS A 885 -15.89 10.31 -19.49
C HIS A 885 -17.20 10.78 -18.84
N GLU A 886 -17.17 11.86 -18.05
CA GLU A 886 -18.38 12.43 -17.41
C GLU A 886 -19.29 13.14 -18.41
N LEU A 887 -18.72 13.74 -19.45
CA LEU A 887 -19.50 14.34 -20.54
C LEU A 887 -20.27 13.32 -21.40
N GLN A 888 -19.93 12.03 -21.35
CA GLN A 888 -20.65 10.98 -22.10
C GLN A 888 -21.95 10.50 -21.46
N GLY A 889 -22.33 11.01 -20.32
CA GLY A 889 -23.69 11.15 -19.75
C GLY A 889 -24.69 10.00 -19.86
N ASP A 890 -24.27 8.73 -19.92
CA ASP A 890 -25.22 7.62 -20.13
C ASP A 890 -26.06 7.28 -18.89
N LYS A 891 -25.64 7.65 -17.70
CA LYS A 891 -26.39 7.35 -16.47
C LYS A 891 -27.61 8.27 -16.27
N HIS A 892 -27.45 9.56 -16.54
CA HIS A 892 -28.52 10.55 -16.40
C HIS A 892 -29.53 10.51 -17.55
N TRP A 893 -29.14 9.95 -18.69
CA TRP A 893 -30.05 9.80 -19.80
C TRP A 893 -31.13 8.75 -19.51
N ASN A 894 -30.81 7.66 -18.89
CA ASN A 894 -31.77 6.60 -18.60
C ASN A 894 -32.88 7.06 -17.65
N GLU A 895 -32.54 7.86 -16.62
CA GLU A 895 -33.52 8.46 -15.72
C GLU A 895 -34.40 9.48 -16.46
N PHE A 896 -33.80 10.27 -17.34
CA PHE A 896 -34.56 11.20 -18.18
C PHE A 896 -35.49 10.44 -19.15
N GLU A 897 -35.02 9.38 -19.79
CA GLU A 897 -35.80 8.58 -20.74
C GLU A 897 -36.99 7.92 -20.07
N GLU A 898 -36.85 7.46 -18.83
CA GLU A 898 -37.95 6.86 -18.08
C GLU A 898 -39.04 7.90 -17.74
N ILE A 899 -38.63 9.05 -17.20
CA ILE A 899 -39.54 10.15 -16.88
C ILE A 899 -40.20 10.71 -18.17
N PHE A 900 -39.42 10.84 -19.22
CA PHE A 900 -39.90 11.35 -20.49
C PHE A 900 -40.96 10.44 -21.14
N ASN A 901 -40.73 9.13 -21.09
CA ASN A 901 -41.68 8.14 -21.59
C ASN A 901 -42.99 8.15 -20.80
N GLN A 902 -42.92 8.32 -19.48
CA GLN A 902 -44.13 8.45 -18.63
C GLN A 902 -44.95 9.70 -18.96
N LEU A 903 -44.32 10.78 -19.39
CA LEU A 903 -45.00 12.05 -19.70
C LEU A 903 -45.50 12.15 -21.15
N HIS A 904 -44.94 11.38 -22.07
CA HIS A 904 -45.23 11.44 -23.50
C HIS A 904 -45.71 10.10 -24.08
N ASP A 905 -46.52 9.36 -23.35
CA ASP A 905 -47.20 8.12 -23.80
C ASP A 905 -46.22 7.09 -24.41
N ASN A 906 -45.11 6.84 -23.74
CA ASN A 906 -44.07 5.95 -24.21
C ASN A 906 -43.51 6.30 -25.62
N PHE A 907 -43.42 7.58 -25.90
CA PHE A 907 -42.99 8.10 -27.21
C PHE A 907 -41.66 7.46 -27.70
N MET A 908 -40.65 7.34 -26.87
CA MET A 908 -39.37 6.78 -27.28
C MET A 908 -39.48 5.30 -27.69
N GLN A 909 -40.28 4.55 -26.97
CA GLN A 909 -40.51 3.14 -27.29
C GLN A 909 -41.31 2.99 -28.58
N ARG A 910 -42.36 3.78 -28.77
CA ARG A 910 -43.18 3.79 -30.00
C ARG A 910 -42.34 4.20 -31.21
N LEU A 911 -41.55 5.26 -31.08
CA LEU A 911 -40.71 5.74 -32.17
C LEU A 911 -39.66 4.73 -32.57
N LYS A 912 -39.03 4.05 -31.61
CA LYS A 912 -38.03 3.01 -31.84
C LYS A 912 -38.61 1.75 -32.46
N SER A 913 -39.82 1.36 -32.08
CA SER A 913 -40.51 0.18 -32.66
C SER A 913 -40.95 0.43 -34.11
N THR A 914 -41.37 1.66 -34.40
CA THR A 914 -41.83 2.04 -35.77
C THR A 914 -40.63 2.29 -36.71
N TYR A 915 -39.51 2.81 -36.18
CA TYR A 915 -38.32 3.12 -36.97
C TYR A 915 -37.06 2.49 -36.31
N PRO A 916 -36.83 1.16 -36.47
CA PRO A 916 -35.72 0.47 -35.79
C PRO A 916 -34.33 0.96 -36.19
N GLU A 917 -34.14 1.62 -37.29
CA GLU A 917 -32.85 2.13 -37.79
C GLU A 917 -32.36 3.39 -37.05
N LEU A 918 -33.19 4.02 -36.20
CA LEU A 918 -32.78 5.16 -35.40
C LEU A 918 -31.76 4.72 -34.30
N THR A 919 -30.61 5.37 -34.30
CA THR A 919 -29.58 5.12 -33.27
C THR A 919 -29.96 5.76 -31.93
N PRO A 920 -29.35 5.38 -30.80
CA PRO A 920 -29.60 6.04 -29.51
C PRO A 920 -29.40 7.54 -29.56
N ARG A 921 -28.45 8.04 -30.35
CA ARG A 921 -28.19 9.48 -30.54
C ARG A 921 -29.27 10.15 -31.35
N ASP A 922 -29.81 9.46 -32.37
CA ASP A 922 -30.95 9.95 -33.13
C ASP A 922 -32.20 10.04 -32.25
N MET A 923 -32.41 9.05 -31.37
CA MET A 923 -33.51 9.03 -30.40
C MET A 923 -33.45 10.20 -29.43
N ARG A 924 -32.25 10.53 -28.91
CA ARG A 924 -32.05 11.72 -28.05
C ARG A 924 -32.46 13.00 -28.75
N LEU A 925 -32.06 13.16 -30.00
CA LEU A 925 -32.51 14.34 -30.78
C LEU A 925 -34.03 14.36 -30.94
N CYS A 926 -34.67 13.25 -31.25
CA CYS A 926 -36.12 13.16 -31.37
C CYS A 926 -36.83 13.51 -30.05
N ALA A 927 -36.31 13.12 -28.89
CA ALA A 927 -36.85 13.50 -27.59
C ALA A 927 -36.80 15.03 -27.38
N TYR A 928 -35.70 15.68 -27.72
CA TYR A 928 -35.58 17.14 -27.62
C TYR A 928 -36.47 17.87 -28.59
N LEU A 929 -36.68 17.35 -29.80
CA LEU A 929 -37.64 17.87 -30.73
C LEU A 929 -39.09 17.72 -30.25
N ARG A 930 -39.41 16.61 -29.56
CA ARG A 930 -40.73 16.39 -28.95
C ARG A 930 -41.01 17.39 -27.83
N MET A 931 -39.94 17.85 -27.09
CA MET A 931 -40.04 18.94 -26.11
C MET A 931 -40.03 20.34 -26.75
N ASN A 932 -40.05 20.42 -28.06
CA ASN A 932 -40.08 21.65 -28.84
C ASN A 932 -38.81 22.53 -28.70
N PHE A 933 -37.64 21.91 -28.40
CA PHE A 933 -36.38 22.63 -28.39
C PHE A 933 -35.94 23.00 -29.80
N ASN A 934 -35.37 24.21 -29.93
CA ASN A 934 -34.83 24.67 -31.21
C ASN A 934 -33.39 24.16 -31.42
N THR A 935 -32.87 24.29 -32.64
CA THR A 935 -31.54 23.76 -33.03
C THR A 935 -30.38 24.32 -32.15
N LYS A 936 -30.50 25.60 -31.70
CA LYS A 936 -29.47 26.23 -30.86
C LYS A 936 -29.47 25.69 -29.41
N GLU A 937 -30.65 25.33 -28.93
CA GLU A 937 -30.82 24.72 -27.60
C GLU A 937 -30.40 23.24 -27.59
N ILE A 938 -30.62 22.52 -28.68
CA ILE A 938 -30.24 21.09 -28.83
C ILE A 938 -28.73 20.91 -29.01
N ALA A 939 -28.03 21.83 -29.66
CA ALA A 939 -26.60 21.72 -29.94
C ALA A 939 -25.73 21.46 -28.68
N PRO A 940 -25.87 22.24 -27.59
CA PRO A 940 -25.12 21.98 -26.35
C PRO A 940 -25.55 20.68 -25.66
N LEU A 941 -26.81 20.27 -25.74
CA LEU A 941 -27.33 19.04 -25.15
C LEU A 941 -26.74 17.75 -25.77
N LEU A 942 -26.42 17.84 -27.05
CA LEU A 942 -25.82 16.72 -27.80
C LEU A 942 -24.31 16.84 -27.92
N GLY A 943 -23.71 17.93 -27.42
CA GLY A 943 -22.28 18.19 -27.49
C GLY A 943 -21.78 18.36 -28.94
N ILE A 944 -22.59 18.95 -29.82
CA ILE A 944 -22.25 19.15 -31.22
C ILE A 944 -22.56 20.61 -31.67
N SER A 945 -21.98 21.03 -32.78
CA SER A 945 -22.27 22.36 -33.35
C SER A 945 -23.72 22.45 -33.84
N VAL A 946 -24.24 23.65 -33.90
CA VAL A 946 -25.58 23.93 -34.46
C VAL A 946 -25.72 23.31 -35.86
N ARG A 947 -24.67 23.39 -36.67
CA ARG A 947 -24.62 22.75 -38.01
C ARG A 947 -24.66 21.22 -37.91
N GLY A 948 -24.00 20.64 -36.88
CA GLY A 948 -24.03 19.19 -36.59
C GLY A 948 -25.42 18.70 -36.19
N VAL A 949 -26.23 19.54 -35.54
CA VAL A 949 -27.64 19.22 -35.25
C VAL A 949 -28.43 19.20 -36.54
N GLU A 950 -28.23 20.17 -37.45
CA GLU A 950 -28.93 20.22 -38.74
C GLU A 950 -28.61 19.05 -39.65
N ASP A 951 -27.34 18.65 -39.71
CA ASP A 951 -26.91 17.45 -40.44
C ASP A 951 -27.51 16.16 -39.83
N THR A 952 -27.67 16.13 -38.50
CA THR A 952 -28.34 15.01 -37.84
C THR A 952 -29.85 14.99 -38.11
N ARG A 953 -30.52 16.16 -38.12
CA ARG A 953 -31.93 16.29 -38.50
C ARG A 953 -32.18 15.82 -39.95
N TYR A 954 -31.25 16.14 -40.84
CA TYR A 954 -31.31 15.69 -42.22
C TYR A 954 -31.19 14.17 -42.33
N ARG A 955 -30.26 13.54 -41.58
CA ARG A 955 -30.11 12.06 -41.54
C ARG A 955 -31.34 11.39 -40.95
N ILE A 956 -31.88 11.93 -39.83
CA ILE A 956 -33.10 11.38 -39.21
C ILE A 956 -34.29 11.49 -40.18
N ARG A 957 -34.44 12.60 -40.87
CA ARG A 957 -35.49 12.72 -41.92
C ARG A 957 -35.44 11.61 -42.94
N LYS A 958 -34.24 11.23 -43.40
CA LYS A 958 -34.03 10.11 -44.30
C LYS A 958 -34.44 8.76 -43.67
N LYS A 959 -34.08 8.55 -42.44
CA LYS A 959 -34.45 7.33 -41.73
C LYS A 959 -35.94 7.23 -41.40
N LEU A 960 -36.59 8.33 -41.20
CA LEU A 960 -38.03 8.42 -41.01
C LEU A 960 -38.80 8.39 -42.34
N GLN A 961 -38.10 8.35 -43.50
CA GLN A 961 -38.62 8.35 -44.85
C GLN A 961 -39.57 9.53 -45.16
N LEU A 962 -39.28 10.72 -44.57
CA LEU A 962 -40.08 11.90 -44.72
C LEU A 962 -39.75 12.67 -46.04
N PRO A 963 -40.76 13.20 -46.75
CA PRO A 963 -40.55 14.07 -47.91
C PRO A 963 -39.75 15.33 -47.57
N SER A 964 -39.11 15.93 -48.58
CA SER A 964 -38.21 17.09 -48.40
C SER A 964 -38.89 18.34 -47.84
N ASP A 965 -40.17 18.50 -48.03
CA ASP A 965 -41.01 19.61 -47.61
C ASP A 965 -41.65 19.44 -46.22
N THR A 966 -41.57 18.27 -45.64
CA THR A 966 -42.15 17.99 -44.30
C THR A 966 -41.23 18.50 -43.18
N ASN A 967 -41.81 19.27 -42.26
CA ASN A 967 -41.08 19.75 -41.08
C ASN A 967 -40.89 18.62 -40.06
N ILE A 968 -39.64 18.21 -39.86
CA ILE A 968 -39.26 17.09 -38.93
C ILE A 968 -39.71 17.35 -37.48
N THR A 969 -39.68 18.62 -37.03
CA THR A 969 -40.11 18.99 -35.67
C THR A 969 -41.61 18.79 -35.53
N GLU A 970 -42.38 19.22 -36.50
CA GLU A 970 -43.84 19.10 -36.53
C GLU A 970 -44.26 17.61 -36.62
N PHE A 971 -43.55 16.84 -37.44
CA PHE A 971 -43.75 15.37 -37.50
C PHE A 971 -43.53 14.72 -36.12
N ILE A 972 -42.40 15.05 -35.45
CA ILE A 972 -42.03 14.47 -34.13
C ILE A 972 -43.00 14.96 -33.04
N LEU A 973 -43.51 16.17 -33.12
CA LEU A 973 -44.55 16.69 -32.18
C LEU A 973 -45.88 15.99 -32.33
N ASN A 974 -46.21 15.53 -33.52
CA ASN A 974 -47.51 14.89 -33.82
C ASN A 974 -47.43 13.33 -33.77
N PHE A 975 -46.23 12.75 -33.75
CA PHE A 975 -45.99 11.30 -33.65
C PHE A 975 -46.36 10.81 -32.25
#